data_beca49b28f93b9d8d01d093b658c9f76
#
_entry.id   beca49b28f93b9d8d01d093b658c9f76
#
_cell.length_a   1.000
_cell.length_b   1.000
_cell.length_c   1.000
_cell.angle_alpha   90.00
_cell.angle_beta   90.00
_cell.angle_gamma   90.00
#
_symmetry.space_group_name_H-M   'P 1'
#
loop_
_entity.id
_entity.type
_entity.pdbx_description
1 polymer ?
#
loop_
_entity_poly.entity_id
_entity_poly.type
_entity_poly.pdbx_seq_one_letter_code
_entity_poly.pdbx_strand_id
1 'polypeptide(L)'
;MSGPAALPNEAMELPLLPLRDVVVFPHMVIPLFVGRPKSIKALESAMEDGKSILLVAQKSAAKDEPAVEDLYDIGCIANILQMLKLPDGTIKVLVEGVQRARIERVEDMRSLFVASVRPVPVAEAPTHELEAMRRAIIAQFDQYVKLNKKIPPEILGSLAGIDEAGRLADTIAAHLPLKLEQKQEVLEMFDTGARLEKLLGQLEGELDILQVEKRIRGRVKRQMEKSQREYYLNEQVKAIQKELGEGEEGADLEEMDKKIKSAGMPKEALAKAEAEFKKLRLMSPMSAEATVVRNYIDTLVGLPWKKKSRVSKDLGEAEKILDKDHYGLERVKERILEYLAVQQRVDKVKAPILCLVGPPGVGKTSLGQSIAKATNRKFIRMALGGVRDEAEIRGHRRTYIGSMPGKILQNMSKVGVKNPLFLLDEVDKLGMDFRGDPSSALLEVLDPEQNHTFQDHYVEVDFDLSDVMFVATANTLNIPPALLDRMEVIRLSGYTEDEKINIAQRYLLPKQMKNNGLKREELSVTEEAVRDIVRYYTREAGVRSLEREISKVCRKVVKQLVLKSRTSKVVVNAKNLDKFLGVRKYSFGMAEKENQIGQVTGLAWTEVGGELLTIEAVQLPGKGKVVTTGKLGEVMQESIQAALSVVRRRARSLGIDPDFYQKSDIHIHLPEGAIPKDGPSAGIAISTALVSVLTGIPVRCDVVMTGEITLRGEVLAIGGLKEKLLAAVRGGIRTALIPEENVKDLAEIPDNIKNAIEIVPVKWIDRVLELALERKPEPLPEEPAPTAPATPAAEGAEGDKANLRPH
;
A
#
# COMPACT_ATOMS: atom_id res chain seq x y z
N MET A 1 -37.59 40.59 -17.49
CA MET A 1 -36.81 40.37 -16.28
C MET A 1 -35.35 40.60 -16.68
N SER A 2 -34.75 41.68 -16.18
CA SER A 2 -33.38 42.10 -16.47
C SER A 2 -32.40 41.03 -15.97
N GLY A 3 -31.56 40.51 -16.88
CA GLY A 3 -30.49 39.58 -16.54
C GLY A 3 -29.50 40.23 -15.55
N PRO A 4 -28.73 39.44 -14.81
CA PRO A 4 -27.75 39.97 -13.89
C PRO A 4 -26.69 40.79 -14.65
N ALA A 5 -26.46 42.02 -14.15
CA ALA A 5 -25.48 42.93 -14.72
C ALA A 5 -24.09 42.29 -14.68
N ALA A 6 -23.37 42.28 -15.80
CA ALA A 6 -22.00 41.83 -15.85
C ALA A 6 -21.15 42.65 -14.86
N LEU A 7 -20.44 41.98 -13.98
CA LEU A 7 -19.56 42.62 -13.02
C LEU A 7 -18.39 43.34 -13.74
N PRO A 8 -17.93 44.49 -13.27
CA PRO A 8 -16.85 45.25 -13.91
C PRO A 8 -15.57 44.42 -13.96
N ASN A 9 -14.78 44.57 -15.00
CA ASN A 9 -13.51 43.84 -15.25
C ASN A 9 -12.35 44.30 -14.32
N GLU A 10 -12.68 45.06 -13.27
CA GLU A 10 -11.74 45.55 -12.25
C GLU A 10 -11.54 44.54 -11.13
N ALA A 11 -10.38 44.57 -10.50
CA ALA A 11 -10.11 43.75 -9.34
C ALA A 11 -11.05 44.17 -8.19
N MET A 12 -11.69 43.19 -7.54
CA MET A 12 -12.59 43.40 -6.42
C MET A 12 -12.19 42.55 -5.22
N GLU A 13 -12.45 43.06 -4.02
CA GLU A 13 -12.25 42.30 -2.80
C GLU A 13 -13.56 41.62 -2.40
N LEU A 14 -13.50 40.32 -2.18
CA LEU A 14 -14.66 39.51 -1.78
C LEU A 14 -14.31 38.60 -0.61
N PRO A 15 -15.24 38.40 0.33
CA PRO A 15 -15.09 37.33 1.32
C PRO A 15 -14.99 35.97 0.60
N LEU A 16 -14.06 35.12 1.05
CA LEU A 16 -13.80 33.83 0.43
C LEU A 16 -14.33 32.69 1.31
N LEU A 17 -15.06 31.76 0.67
CA LEU A 17 -15.60 30.56 1.29
C LEU A 17 -14.92 29.32 0.72
N PRO A 18 -14.04 28.63 1.47
CA PRO A 18 -13.44 27.38 1.05
C PRO A 18 -14.46 26.24 1.03
N LEU A 19 -14.58 25.55 -0.09
CA LEU A 19 -15.45 24.39 -0.28
C LEU A 19 -14.63 23.11 -0.22
N ARG A 20 -15.08 22.11 0.56
CA ARG A 20 -14.33 20.89 0.83
C ARG A 20 -14.33 19.91 -0.35
N ASP A 21 -15.51 19.67 -0.91
CA ASP A 21 -15.79 18.56 -1.82
C ASP A 21 -16.69 18.96 -3.02
N VAL A 22 -16.88 20.24 -3.21
CA VAL A 22 -17.77 20.78 -4.24
C VAL A 22 -17.06 21.87 -5.03
N VAL A 23 -17.22 21.81 -6.35
CA VAL A 23 -16.88 22.90 -7.28
C VAL A 23 -18.18 23.54 -7.75
N VAL A 24 -18.28 24.85 -7.61
CA VAL A 24 -19.46 25.62 -8.04
C VAL A 24 -19.17 26.27 -9.39
N PHE A 25 -20.06 26.00 -10.35
CA PHE A 25 -19.98 26.59 -11.68
C PHE A 25 -20.90 27.84 -11.79
N PRO A 26 -20.63 28.75 -12.73
CA PRO A 26 -21.56 29.82 -13.05
C PRO A 26 -22.96 29.28 -13.37
N HIS A 27 -24.00 30.01 -12.94
CA HIS A 27 -25.44 29.68 -13.06
C HIS A 27 -25.89 28.41 -12.30
N MET A 28 -25.01 27.83 -11.48
CA MET A 28 -25.35 26.70 -10.61
C MET A 28 -25.94 27.21 -9.30
N VAL A 29 -27.14 26.72 -8.97
CA VAL A 29 -27.77 26.99 -7.67
C VAL A 29 -27.63 25.78 -6.79
N ILE A 30 -26.95 25.97 -5.64
CA ILE A 30 -26.62 24.85 -4.74
C ILE A 30 -26.81 25.25 -3.27
N PRO A 31 -27.40 24.36 -2.43
CA PRO A 31 -27.40 24.53 -0.98
C PRO A 31 -26.06 24.05 -0.40
N LEU A 32 -25.42 24.88 0.39
CA LEU A 32 -24.19 24.55 1.11
C LEU A 32 -24.47 24.53 2.62
N PHE A 33 -23.81 23.63 3.34
CA PHE A 33 -23.82 23.55 4.79
C PHE A 33 -22.47 24.00 5.34
N VAL A 34 -22.48 25.12 6.07
CA VAL A 34 -21.26 25.79 6.53
C VAL A 34 -21.22 25.76 8.05
N GLY A 35 -20.20 25.06 8.60
CA GLY A 35 -20.00 24.92 10.04
C GLY A 35 -18.69 25.51 10.56
N ARG A 36 -17.74 25.88 9.67
CA ARG A 36 -16.43 26.42 10.09
C ARG A 36 -16.58 27.89 10.54
N PRO A 37 -15.97 28.28 11.69
CA PRO A 37 -16.11 29.65 12.20
C PRO A 37 -15.68 30.74 11.21
N LYS A 38 -14.54 30.56 10.51
CA LYS A 38 -14.06 31.50 9.48
C LYS A 38 -15.04 31.61 8.30
N SER A 39 -15.61 30.48 7.87
CA SER A 39 -16.57 30.40 6.77
C SER A 39 -17.92 31.04 7.14
N ILE A 40 -18.35 30.88 8.38
CA ILE A 40 -19.57 31.53 8.90
C ILE A 40 -19.41 33.06 8.88
N LYS A 41 -18.26 33.56 9.33
CA LYS A 41 -17.96 35.00 9.31
C LYS A 41 -17.85 35.57 7.90
N ALA A 42 -17.29 34.79 6.96
CA ALA A 42 -17.24 35.19 5.56
C ALA A 42 -18.66 35.34 4.96
N LEU A 43 -19.59 34.45 5.31
CA LEU A 43 -20.99 34.55 4.90
C LEU A 43 -21.69 35.76 5.54
N GLU A 44 -21.44 36.02 6.83
CA GLU A 44 -22.01 37.18 7.54
C GLU A 44 -21.51 38.49 6.91
N SER A 45 -20.18 38.62 6.68
CA SER A 45 -19.60 39.76 5.97
C SER A 45 -20.17 39.95 4.56
N ALA A 46 -20.27 38.86 3.79
CA ALA A 46 -20.88 38.95 2.45
C ALA A 46 -22.34 39.40 2.45
N MET A 47 -23.10 39.10 3.51
CA MET A 47 -24.49 39.55 3.64
C MET A 47 -24.60 41.04 3.94
N GLU A 48 -23.59 41.63 4.57
CA GLU A 48 -23.49 43.08 4.85
C GLU A 48 -23.06 43.86 3.59
N ASP A 49 -22.15 43.26 2.77
CA ASP A 49 -21.50 43.89 1.61
C ASP A 49 -22.02 43.39 0.26
N GLY A 50 -23.33 43.52 0.02
CA GLY A 50 -23.90 43.33 -1.32
C GLY A 50 -24.21 41.88 -1.72
N LYS A 51 -24.10 40.90 -0.80
CA LYS A 51 -24.46 39.46 -0.96
C LYS A 51 -23.57 38.66 -1.94
N SER A 52 -22.44 39.19 -2.34
CA SER A 52 -21.52 38.50 -3.22
C SER A 52 -20.41 37.84 -2.41
N ILE A 53 -20.05 36.60 -2.76
CA ILE A 53 -19.03 35.81 -2.08
C ILE A 53 -18.21 35.03 -3.11
N LEU A 54 -16.92 34.83 -2.85
CA LEU A 54 -16.07 33.95 -3.68
C LEU A 54 -16.12 32.52 -3.15
N LEU A 55 -16.49 31.57 -3.99
CA LEU A 55 -16.48 30.14 -3.70
C LEU A 55 -15.28 29.48 -4.35
N VAL A 56 -14.46 28.79 -3.57
CA VAL A 56 -13.21 28.15 -4.05
C VAL A 56 -13.11 26.73 -3.48
N ALA A 57 -12.81 25.75 -4.32
CA ALA A 57 -12.60 24.38 -3.87
C ALA A 57 -11.23 24.21 -3.19
N GLN A 58 -11.14 23.29 -2.24
CA GLN A 58 -9.89 22.86 -1.63
C GLN A 58 -9.22 21.78 -2.50
N LYS A 59 -7.88 21.81 -2.59
CA LYS A 59 -7.09 20.76 -3.26
C LYS A 59 -7.16 19.40 -2.57
N SER A 60 -7.42 19.39 -1.26
CA SER A 60 -7.58 18.16 -0.48
C SER A 60 -8.76 18.26 0.47
N ALA A 61 -9.72 17.35 0.35
CA ALA A 61 -10.87 17.25 1.26
C ALA A 61 -10.52 16.81 2.69
N ALA A 62 -9.31 16.30 2.93
CA ALA A 62 -8.88 15.76 4.22
C ALA A 62 -8.53 16.86 5.25
N LYS A 63 -8.26 18.09 4.82
CA LYS A 63 -7.90 19.19 5.71
C LYS A 63 -9.15 19.93 6.22
N ASP A 64 -9.34 19.94 7.52
CA ASP A 64 -10.46 20.67 8.15
C ASP A 64 -10.28 22.18 8.13
N GLU A 65 -9.06 22.68 8.34
CA GLU A 65 -8.70 24.08 8.24
C GLU A 65 -7.69 24.28 7.11
N PRO A 66 -8.15 24.67 5.90
CA PRO A 66 -7.25 24.90 4.77
C PRO A 66 -6.44 26.18 4.97
N ALA A 67 -5.16 26.12 4.63
CA ALA A 67 -4.32 27.29 4.40
C ALA A 67 -4.56 27.86 2.99
N VAL A 68 -4.05 29.02 2.71
CA VAL A 68 -4.19 29.66 1.37
C VAL A 68 -3.63 28.77 0.26
N GLU A 69 -2.55 28.05 0.52
CA GLU A 69 -1.88 27.13 -0.44
C GLU A 69 -2.73 25.90 -0.80
N ASP A 70 -3.68 25.54 0.06
CA ASP A 70 -4.59 24.42 -0.12
C ASP A 70 -5.79 24.75 -1.01
N LEU A 71 -5.93 25.98 -1.45
CA LEU A 71 -7.03 26.43 -2.30
C LEU A 71 -6.59 26.45 -3.77
N TYR A 72 -7.56 26.27 -4.67
CA TYR A 72 -7.33 26.48 -6.09
C TYR A 72 -7.29 27.96 -6.45
N ASP A 73 -6.62 28.31 -7.54
CA ASP A 73 -6.41 29.72 -7.94
C ASP A 73 -7.61 30.27 -8.74
N ILE A 74 -8.53 29.41 -9.14
CA ILE A 74 -9.75 29.77 -9.89
C ILE A 74 -10.95 29.35 -9.04
N GLY A 75 -11.85 30.30 -8.83
CA GLY A 75 -13.12 30.08 -8.13
C GLY A 75 -14.30 30.64 -8.91
N CYS A 76 -15.46 30.63 -8.27
CA CYS A 76 -16.69 31.19 -8.77
C CYS A 76 -17.21 32.28 -7.84
N ILE A 77 -17.42 33.49 -8.36
CA ILE A 77 -18.17 34.51 -7.66
C ILE A 77 -19.62 34.06 -7.61
N ALA A 78 -20.24 34.09 -6.45
CA ALA A 78 -21.60 33.65 -6.24
C ALA A 78 -22.40 34.67 -5.44
N ASN A 79 -23.72 34.70 -5.70
CA ASN A 79 -24.64 35.49 -4.90
C ASN A 79 -25.34 34.61 -3.86
N ILE A 80 -25.48 35.14 -2.66
CA ILE A 80 -26.25 34.50 -1.59
C ILE A 80 -27.73 34.77 -1.78
N LEU A 81 -28.48 33.73 -2.13
CA LEU A 81 -29.94 33.82 -2.35
C LEU A 81 -30.72 33.71 -1.03
N GLN A 82 -30.34 32.80 -0.18
CA GLN A 82 -30.96 32.55 1.13
C GLN A 82 -29.98 32.00 2.13
N MET A 83 -30.11 32.43 3.38
CA MET A 83 -29.29 31.93 4.49
C MET A 83 -30.20 31.56 5.68
N LEU A 84 -29.99 30.35 6.24
CA LEU A 84 -30.77 29.84 7.37
C LEU A 84 -29.80 29.31 8.45
N LYS A 85 -29.85 29.88 9.65
CA LYS A 85 -29.10 29.34 10.80
C LYS A 85 -29.83 28.13 11.38
N LEU A 86 -29.11 27.02 11.54
CA LEU A 86 -29.66 25.78 12.10
C LEU A 86 -29.40 25.72 13.62
N PRO A 87 -30.16 24.91 14.38
CA PRO A 87 -30.02 24.83 15.84
C PRO A 87 -28.68 24.30 16.33
N ASP A 88 -27.94 23.58 15.49
CA ASP A 88 -26.61 23.01 15.76
C ASP A 88 -25.47 24.02 15.53
N GLY A 89 -25.80 25.27 15.18
CA GLY A 89 -24.83 26.32 14.88
C GLY A 89 -24.29 26.32 13.46
N THR A 90 -24.68 25.35 12.60
CA THR A 90 -24.34 25.39 11.17
C THR A 90 -25.25 26.34 10.39
N ILE A 91 -24.76 26.88 9.30
CA ILE A 91 -25.54 27.72 8.38
C ILE A 91 -25.81 26.96 7.10
N LYS A 92 -27.07 26.80 6.78
CA LYS A 92 -27.49 26.37 5.44
C LYS A 92 -27.67 27.61 4.56
N VAL A 93 -26.85 27.71 3.52
CA VAL A 93 -26.87 28.84 2.58
C VAL A 93 -27.20 28.33 1.19
N LEU A 94 -28.08 29.00 0.49
CA LEU A 94 -28.35 28.77 -0.91
C LEU A 94 -27.61 29.82 -1.72
N VAL A 95 -26.71 29.37 -2.60
CA VAL A 95 -25.85 30.25 -3.40
C VAL A 95 -26.10 30.00 -4.89
N GLU A 96 -25.99 31.06 -5.70
CA GLU A 96 -26.00 30.99 -7.15
C GLU A 96 -24.66 31.47 -7.69
N GLY A 97 -23.94 30.60 -8.42
CA GLY A 97 -22.74 30.99 -9.13
C GLY A 97 -23.01 32.02 -10.21
N VAL A 98 -22.22 33.05 -10.30
CA VAL A 98 -22.39 34.15 -11.26
C VAL A 98 -21.36 34.10 -12.36
N GLN A 99 -20.09 34.14 -11.98
CA GLN A 99 -18.96 34.28 -12.90
C GLN A 99 -17.69 33.64 -12.35
N ARG A 100 -16.85 33.12 -13.24
CA ARG A 100 -15.50 32.67 -12.90
C ARG A 100 -14.63 33.83 -12.47
N ALA A 101 -13.78 33.62 -11.49
CA ALA A 101 -12.82 34.62 -11.08
C ALA A 101 -11.46 33.97 -10.79
N ARG A 102 -10.41 34.67 -11.21
CA ARG A 102 -9.02 34.35 -10.85
C ARG A 102 -8.67 35.09 -9.56
N ILE A 103 -8.07 34.37 -8.64
CA ILE A 103 -7.58 34.92 -7.40
C ILE A 103 -6.20 35.53 -7.69
N GLU A 104 -6.03 36.84 -7.34
CA GLU A 104 -4.76 37.53 -7.42
C GLU A 104 -4.02 37.48 -6.08
N ARG A 105 -4.76 37.60 -4.97
CA ARG A 105 -4.23 37.59 -3.62
C ARG A 105 -5.31 37.12 -2.64
N VAL A 106 -4.92 36.34 -1.63
CA VAL A 106 -5.75 35.98 -0.51
C VAL A 106 -5.12 36.52 0.79
N GLU A 107 -5.92 37.19 1.61
CA GLU A 107 -5.52 37.67 2.93
C GLU A 107 -6.28 36.87 4.00
N ASP A 108 -5.51 36.28 4.92
CA ASP A 108 -6.09 35.67 6.14
C ASP A 108 -6.19 36.71 7.25
N MET A 109 -7.36 37.29 7.43
CA MET A 109 -7.66 38.29 8.44
C MET A 109 -7.96 37.68 9.82
N ARG A 110 -7.35 36.54 10.19
CA ARG A 110 -7.58 35.74 11.42
C ARG A 110 -9.04 35.29 11.61
N SER A 111 -10.00 36.06 11.21
CA SER A 111 -11.45 35.82 11.39
C SER A 111 -12.14 35.28 10.14
N LEU A 112 -11.67 35.66 8.96
CA LEU A 112 -12.20 35.24 7.65
C LEU A 112 -11.09 35.36 6.58
N PHE A 113 -11.30 34.74 5.44
CA PHE A 113 -10.48 34.95 4.25
C PHE A 113 -11.12 36.01 3.37
N VAL A 114 -10.31 36.96 2.91
CA VAL A 114 -10.68 37.94 1.90
C VAL A 114 -9.78 37.73 0.67
N ALA A 115 -10.38 37.71 -0.50
CA ALA A 115 -9.63 37.53 -1.74
C ALA A 115 -9.81 38.74 -2.65
N SER A 116 -8.69 39.25 -3.16
CA SER A 116 -8.67 40.13 -4.32
C SER A 116 -8.78 39.28 -5.58
N VAL A 117 -9.87 39.47 -6.32
CA VAL A 117 -10.22 38.62 -7.46
C VAL A 117 -10.47 39.44 -8.71
N ARG A 118 -10.09 38.88 -9.85
CA ARG A 118 -10.43 39.43 -11.16
C ARG A 118 -11.44 38.53 -11.87
N PRO A 119 -12.63 39.04 -12.19
CA PRO A 119 -13.60 38.30 -12.97
C PRO A 119 -13.03 37.98 -14.35
N VAL A 120 -13.25 36.74 -14.81
CA VAL A 120 -12.81 36.30 -16.14
C VAL A 120 -13.99 36.36 -17.08
N PRO A 121 -13.98 37.28 -18.08
CA PRO A 121 -15.03 37.33 -19.07
C PRO A 121 -14.95 36.13 -20.00
N VAL A 122 -16.05 35.49 -20.26
CA VAL A 122 -16.17 34.43 -21.28
C VAL A 122 -16.53 35.11 -22.60
N ALA A 123 -15.58 35.18 -23.51
CA ALA A 123 -15.86 35.69 -24.87
C ALA A 123 -16.31 34.50 -25.75
N GLU A 124 -17.60 34.42 -26.07
CA GLU A 124 -18.09 33.44 -27.03
C GLU A 124 -18.26 34.11 -28.38
N ALA A 125 -17.41 33.80 -29.35
CA ALA A 125 -17.70 34.04 -30.74
C ALA A 125 -18.47 32.82 -31.29
N PRO A 126 -19.72 32.96 -31.78
CA PRO A 126 -20.48 31.85 -32.33
C PRO A 126 -19.77 31.32 -33.59
N THR A 127 -19.14 30.16 -33.47
CA THR A 127 -18.54 29.44 -34.60
C THR A 127 -19.43 28.25 -34.96
N HIS A 128 -19.42 27.83 -36.23
CA HIS A 128 -20.12 26.61 -36.66
C HIS A 128 -19.67 25.36 -35.88
N GLU A 129 -18.43 25.36 -35.45
CA GLU A 129 -17.82 24.28 -34.65
C GLU A 129 -18.41 24.20 -33.24
N LEU A 130 -18.57 25.34 -32.55
CA LEU A 130 -19.22 25.44 -31.25
C LEU A 130 -20.67 24.97 -31.29
N GLU A 131 -21.39 25.33 -32.34
CA GLU A 131 -22.79 24.89 -32.52
C GLU A 131 -22.88 23.37 -32.79
N ALA A 132 -21.95 22.80 -33.52
CA ALA A 132 -21.86 21.35 -33.73
C ALA A 132 -21.55 20.61 -32.42
N MET A 133 -20.58 21.10 -31.61
CA MET A 133 -20.26 20.56 -30.31
C MET A 133 -21.44 20.67 -29.32
N ARG A 134 -22.12 21.79 -29.32
CA ARG A 134 -23.33 22.00 -28.51
C ARG A 134 -24.41 20.95 -28.80
N ARG A 135 -24.67 20.67 -30.07
CA ARG A 135 -25.63 19.63 -30.45
C ARG A 135 -25.16 18.23 -30.09
N ALA A 136 -23.91 17.96 -30.29
CA ALA A 136 -23.31 16.66 -29.95
C ALA A 136 -23.41 16.38 -28.45
N ILE A 137 -23.07 17.34 -27.60
CA ILE A 137 -23.07 17.12 -26.13
C ILE A 137 -24.50 16.98 -25.59
N ILE A 138 -25.48 17.73 -26.13
CA ILE A 138 -26.90 17.56 -25.76
C ILE A 138 -27.39 16.16 -26.13
N ALA A 139 -27.04 15.67 -27.33
CA ALA A 139 -27.44 14.33 -27.76
C ALA A 139 -26.82 13.22 -26.91
N GLN A 140 -25.53 13.34 -26.56
CA GLN A 140 -24.86 12.38 -25.69
C GLN A 140 -25.40 12.47 -24.25
N PHE A 141 -25.67 13.66 -23.73
CA PHE A 141 -26.24 13.83 -22.41
C PHE A 141 -27.67 13.29 -22.30
N ASP A 142 -28.48 13.41 -23.36
CA ASP A 142 -29.79 12.76 -23.46
C ASP A 142 -29.67 11.24 -23.34
N GLN A 143 -28.69 10.62 -24.02
CA GLN A 143 -28.43 9.19 -23.88
C GLN A 143 -27.97 8.83 -22.46
N TYR A 144 -27.14 9.67 -21.83
CA TYR A 144 -26.66 9.48 -20.47
C TYR A 144 -27.81 9.51 -19.46
N VAL A 145 -28.72 10.51 -19.55
CA VAL A 145 -29.90 10.62 -18.66
C VAL A 145 -30.82 9.41 -18.84
N LYS A 146 -31.05 8.95 -20.07
CA LYS A 146 -31.86 7.75 -20.34
C LYS A 146 -31.29 6.46 -19.73
N LEU A 147 -29.99 6.37 -19.59
CA LEU A 147 -29.31 5.22 -18.98
C LEU A 147 -29.15 5.38 -17.47
N ASN A 148 -28.96 6.59 -16.98
CA ASN A 148 -28.75 6.93 -15.58
C ASN A 148 -30.03 7.36 -14.89
N LYS A 149 -30.70 6.43 -14.21
CA LYS A 149 -31.97 6.68 -13.48
C LYS A 149 -31.86 7.64 -12.29
N LYS A 150 -30.66 8.11 -11.93
CA LYS A 150 -30.45 9.03 -10.82
C LYS A 150 -30.67 10.49 -11.19
N ILE A 151 -30.70 10.81 -12.48
CA ILE A 151 -30.88 12.18 -12.98
C ILE A 151 -32.35 12.35 -13.45
N PRO A 152 -33.06 13.36 -12.94
CA PRO A 152 -34.43 13.61 -13.37
C PRO A 152 -34.47 13.99 -14.86
N PRO A 153 -35.41 13.44 -15.65
CA PRO A 153 -35.54 13.75 -17.09
C PRO A 153 -35.87 15.22 -17.41
N GLU A 154 -36.40 15.94 -16.41
CA GLU A 154 -36.79 17.36 -16.55
C GLU A 154 -35.58 18.27 -16.85
N ILE A 155 -34.36 17.82 -16.47
CA ILE A 155 -33.13 18.55 -16.77
C ILE A 155 -32.88 18.70 -18.27
N LEU A 156 -33.31 17.73 -19.10
CA LEU A 156 -33.18 17.81 -20.55
C LEU A 156 -33.98 18.98 -21.13
N GLY A 157 -35.17 19.27 -20.59
CA GLY A 157 -35.97 20.42 -20.96
C GLY A 157 -35.31 21.76 -20.65
N SER A 158 -34.63 21.83 -19.52
CA SER A 158 -33.87 23.03 -19.11
C SER A 158 -32.63 23.25 -19.98
N LEU A 159 -31.92 22.17 -20.37
CA LEU A 159 -30.73 22.26 -21.23
C LEU A 159 -31.05 22.65 -22.67
N ALA A 160 -32.21 22.20 -23.20
CA ALA A 160 -32.65 22.55 -24.55
C ALA A 160 -32.94 24.06 -24.73
N GLY A 161 -33.21 24.76 -23.64
CA GLY A 161 -33.43 26.20 -23.61
C GLY A 161 -32.18 27.06 -23.38
N ILE A 162 -31.00 26.47 -23.29
CA ILE A 162 -29.74 27.19 -23.08
C ILE A 162 -29.05 27.44 -24.44
N ASP A 163 -29.03 28.68 -24.86
CA ASP A 163 -28.38 29.07 -26.13
C ASP A 163 -26.88 29.31 -26.00
N GLU A 164 -26.41 29.72 -24.83
CA GLU A 164 -25.03 29.99 -24.55
C GLU A 164 -24.25 28.68 -24.32
N ALA A 165 -23.25 28.40 -25.15
CA ALA A 165 -22.45 27.15 -25.10
C ALA A 165 -21.67 27.00 -23.80
N GLY A 166 -21.16 28.10 -23.23
CA GLY A 166 -20.45 28.09 -21.95
C GLY A 166 -21.35 27.72 -20.77
N ARG A 167 -22.56 28.27 -20.74
CA ARG A 167 -23.56 27.94 -19.70
C ARG A 167 -24.07 26.52 -19.82
N LEU A 168 -24.21 26.01 -21.05
CA LEU A 168 -24.55 24.60 -21.29
C LEU A 168 -23.45 23.66 -20.75
N ALA A 169 -22.18 23.95 -21.06
CA ALA A 169 -21.06 23.17 -20.56
C ALA A 169 -21.03 23.14 -19.04
N ASP A 170 -21.19 24.27 -18.37
CA ASP A 170 -21.19 24.39 -16.92
C ASP A 170 -22.37 23.65 -16.28
N THR A 171 -23.55 23.71 -16.86
CA THR A 171 -24.71 22.96 -16.38
C THR A 171 -24.50 21.45 -16.50
N ILE A 172 -23.93 20.97 -17.60
CA ILE A 172 -23.64 19.55 -17.79
C ILE A 172 -22.54 19.07 -16.80
N ALA A 173 -21.47 19.86 -16.64
CA ALA A 173 -20.39 19.55 -15.69
C ALA A 173 -20.91 19.42 -14.24
N ALA A 174 -21.88 20.21 -13.85
CA ALA A 174 -22.50 20.14 -12.54
C ALA A 174 -23.21 18.80 -12.29
N HIS A 175 -23.82 18.21 -13.32
CA HIS A 175 -24.61 16.98 -13.23
C HIS A 175 -23.82 15.69 -13.51
N LEU A 176 -22.59 15.78 -14.01
CA LEU A 176 -21.74 14.61 -14.22
C LEU A 176 -21.08 14.17 -12.89
N PRO A 177 -20.92 12.87 -12.66
CA PRO A 177 -20.27 12.31 -11.44
C PRO A 177 -18.75 12.37 -11.53
N LEU A 178 -18.23 13.54 -11.91
CA LEU A 178 -16.80 13.79 -12.02
C LEU A 178 -16.15 13.95 -10.64
N LYS A 179 -14.89 13.56 -10.52
CA LYS A 179 -14.07 13.83 -9.33
C LYS A 179 -13.86 15.35 -9.18
N LEU A 180 -13.53 15.77 -7.95
CA LEU A 180 -13.34 17.18 -7.63
C LEU A 180 -12.29 17.83 -8.55
N GLU A 181 -11.13 17.16 -8.74
CA GLU A 181 -10.05 17.64 -9.59
C GLU A 181 -10.51 17.83 -11.06
N GLN A 182 -11.33 16.91 -11.56
CA GLN A 182 -11.86 16.98 -12.92
C GLN A 182 -12.87 18.11 -13.08
N LYS A 183 -13.72 18.33 -12.06
CA LYS A 183 -14.65 19.48 -12.05
C LYS A 183 -13.90 20.79 -11.99
N GLN A 184 -12.83 20.86 -11.19
CA GLN A 184 -12.00 22.04 -11.09
C GLN A 184 -11.26 22.31 -12.41
N GLU A 185 -10.73 21.28 -13.07
CA GLU A 185 -10.11 21.41 -14.39
C GLU A 185 -11.10 22.02 -15.41
N VAL A 186 -12.37 21.60 -15.40
CA VAL A 186 -13.42 22.17 -16.26
C VAL A 186 -13.73 23.63 -15.87
N LEU A 187 -13.67 23.98 -14.60
CA LEU A 187 -13.87 25.36 -14.15
C LEU A 187 -12.72 26.27 -14.61
N GLU A 188 -11.49 25.76 -14.64
CA GLU A 188 -10.26 26.47 -15.04
C GLU A 188 -10.14 26.65 -16.56
N MET A 189 -10.90 25.89 -17.36
CA MET A 189 -10.92 26.04 -18.82
C MET A 189 -11.76 27.24 -19.22
N PHE A 190 -11.10 28.31 -19.68
CA PHE A 190 -11.80 29.55 -20.10
C PHE A 190 -12.30 29.45 -21.55
N ASP A 191 -11.62 28.68 -22.39
CA ASP A 191 -12.07 28.42 -23.76
C ASP A 191 -13.27 27.47 -23.74
N THR A 192 -14.39 27.93 -24.29
CA THR A 192 -15.66 27.19 -24.31
C THR A 192 -15.56 25.96 -25.21
N GLY A 193 -14.84 26.04 -26.33
CA GLY A 193 -14.65 24.90 -27.24
C GLY A 193 -13.91 23.74 -26.55
N ALA A 194 -12.74 24.03 -26.00
CA ALA A 194 -11.93 23.05 -25.26
C ALA A 194 -12.71 22.44 -24.08
N ARG A 195 -13.55 23.23 -23.41
CA ARG A 195 -14.40 22.75 -22.29
C ARG A 195 -15.47 21.76 -22.76
N LEU A 196 -16.15 22.06 -23.88
CA LEU A 196 -17.13 21.17 -24.48
C LEU A 196 -16.49 19.88 -24.98
N GLU A 197 -15.33 19.95 -25.62
CA GLU A 197 -14.59 18.78 -26.08
C GLU A 197 -14.18 17.86 -24.89
N LYS A 198 -13.66 18.45 -23.81
CA LYS A 198 -13.32 17.72 -22.59
C LYS A 198 -14.55 17.01 -22.00
N LEU A 199 -15.68 17.70 -21.91
CA LEU A 199 -16.92 17.14 -21.38
C LEU A 199 -17.49 16.06 -22.30
N LEU A 200 -17.39 16.19 -23.63
CA LEU A 200 -17.79 15.15 -24.57
C LEU A 200 -16.98 13.86 -24.33
N GLY A 201 -15.66 13.94 -24.20
CA GLY A 201 -14.83 12.78 -23.92
C GLY A 201 -15.13 12.11 -22.55
N GLN A 202 -15.42 12.92 -21.52
CA GLN A 202 -15.81 12.40 -20.21
C GLN A 202 -17.21 11.73 -20.25
N LEU A 203 -18.13 12.32 -20.97
CA LEU A 203 -19.49 11.80 -21.12
C LEU A 203 -19.52 10.49 -21.92
N GLU A 204 -18.67 10.36 -22.94
CA GLU A 204 -18.49 9.13 -23.71
C GLU A 204 -17.99 7.99 -22.82
N GLY A 205 -16.98 8.26 -21.99
CA GLY A 205 -16.48 7.29 -21.01
C GLY A 205 -17.55 6.82 -20.02
N GLU A 206 -18.37 7.72 -19.51
CA GLU A 206 -19.48 7.40 -18.60
C GLU A 206 -20.59 6.60 -19.30
N LEU A 207 -20.89 6.92 -20.56
CA LEU A 207 -21.85 6.15 -21.37
C LEU A 207 -21.40 4.72 -21.59
N ASP A 208 -20.12 4.50 -21.89
CA ASP A 208 -19.55 3.17 -22.05
C ASP A 208 -19.67 2.33 -20.77
N ILE A 209 -19.37 2.92 -19.62
CA ILE A 209 -19.52 2.27 -18.31
C ILE A 209 -20.97 1.86 -18.09
N LEU A 210 -21.93 2.75 -18.29
CA LEU A 210 -23.36 2.49 -18.11
C LEU A 210 -23.88 1.42 -19.08
N GLN A 211 -23.37 1.37 -20.31
CA GLN A 211 -23.72 0.33 -21.28
C GLN A 211 -23.19 -1.05 -20.85
N VAL A 212 -21.97 -1.11 -20.32
CA VAL A 212 -21.39 -2.34 -19.76
C VAL A 212 -22.19 -2.80 -18.54
N GLU A 213 -22.55 -1.90 -17.64
CA GLU A 213 -23.41 -2.22 -16.49
C GLU A 213 -24.77 -2.78 -16.92
N LYS A 214 -25.43 -2.15 -17.90
CA LYS A 214 -26.71 -2.61 -18.45
C LYS A 214 -26.58 -4.01 -19.06
N ARG A 215 -25.48 -4.29 -19.77
CA ARG A 215 -25.15 -5.61 -20.36
C ARG A 215 -24.95 -6.67 -19.27
N ILE A 216 -24.24 -6.31 -18.20
CA ILE A 216 -24.02 -7.20 -17.04
C ILE A 216 -25.35 -7.48 -16.34
N ARG A 217 -26.14 -6.45 -16.02
CA ARG A 217 -27.47 -6.62 -15.41
C ARG A 217 -28.41 -7.46 -16.29
N GLY A 218 -28.37 -7.25 -17.60
CA GLY A 218 -29.14 -8.06 -18.56
C GLY A 218 -28.70 -9.52 -18.62
N ARG A 219 -27.41 -9.79 -18.41
CA ARG A 219 -26.86 -11.16 -18.34
C ARG A 219 -27.28 -11.83 -17.03
N VAL A 220 -27.14 -11.13 -15.90
CA VAL A 220 -27.55 -11.60 -14.58
C VAL A 220 -29.06 -11.85 -14.54
N LYS A 221 -29.88 -10.95 -15.10
CA LYS A 221 -31.35 -11.12 -15.19
C LYS A 221 -31.71 -12.36 -16.00
N ARG A 222 -31.09 -12.57 -17.18
CA ARG A 222 -31.30 -13.78 -17.99
C ARG A 222 -30.87 -15.04 -17.28
N GLN A 223 -29.82 -14.98 -16.49
CA GLN A 223 -29.35 -16.12 -15.71
C GLN A 223 -30.30 -16.43 -14.54
N MET A 224 -30.85 -15.39 -13.89
CA MET A 224 -31.89 -15.55 -12.88
C MET A 224 -33.21 -16.07 -13.48
N GLU A 225 -33.63 -15.55 -14.62
CA GLU A 225 -34.82 -16.04 -15.32
C GLU A 225 -34.68 -17.51 -15.77
N LYS A 226 -33.46 -17.91 -16.21
CA LYS A 226 -33.15 -19.31 -16.52
C LYS A 226 -33.19 -20.17 -15.26
N SER A 227 -32.60 -19.73 -14.16
CA SER A 227 -32.64 -20.45 -12.89
C SER A 227 -34.06 -20.50 -12.29
N GLN A 228 -34.85 -19.42 -12.42
CA GLN A 228 -36.26 -19.44 -12.03
C GLN A 228 -37.08 -20.41 -12.88
N ARG A 229 -36.82 -20.49 -14.20
CA ARG A 229 -37.51 -21.42 -15.09
C ARG A 229 -37.10 -22.85 -14.83
N GLU A 230 -35.82 -23.12 -14.58
CA GLU A 230 -35.33 -24.44 -14.13
C GLU A 230 -35.93 -24.80 -12.76
N TYR A 231 -36.01 -23.81 -11.83
CA TYR A 231 -36.69 -23.99 -10.55
C TYR A 231 -38.17 -24.31 -10.75
N TYR A 232 -38.92 -23.54 -11.59
CA TYR A 232 -40.34 -23.80 -11.86
C TYR A 232 -40.59 -25.14 -12.50
N LEU A 233 -39.74 -25.57 -13.44
CA LEU A 233 -39.78 -26.88 -14.03
C LEU A 233 -39.46 -27.99 -13.01
N ASN A 234 -38.47 -27.80 -12.16
CA ASN A 234 -38.17 -28.73 -11.06
C ASN A 234 -39.30 -28.81 -10.04
N GLU A 235 -39.98 -27.69 -9.79
CA GLU A 235 -41.17 -27.65 -8.92
C GLU A 235 -42.40 -28.34 -9.54
N GLN A 236 -42.63 -28.21 -10.87
CA GLN A 236 -43.62 -28.98 -11.55
C GLN A 236 -43.27 -30.48 -11.49
N VAL A 237 -42.01 -30.88 -11.70
CA VAL A 237 -41.54 -32.23 -11.52
C VAL A 237 -41.75 -32.73 -10.10
N LYS A 238 -41.46 -31.91 -9.07
CA LYS A 238 -41.72 -32.27 -7.67
C LYS A 238 -43.22 -32.32 -7.32
N ALA A 239 -44.05 -31.44 -7.89
CA ALA A 239 -45.51 -31.50 -7.73
C ALA A 239 -46.09 -32.77 -8.36
N ILE A 240 -45.59 -33.19 -9.53
CA ILE A 240 -45.96 -34.45 -10.20
C ILE A 240 -45.40 -35.63 -9.40
N GLN A 241 -44.19 -35.55 -8.83
CA GLN A 241 -43.62 -36.56 -7.94
C GLN A 241 -44.40 -36.68 -6.64
N LYS A 242 -44.91 -35.57 -6.09
CA LYS A 242 -45.74 -35.53 -4.90
C LYS A 242 -47.15 -36.13 -5.11
N GLU A 243 -47.71 -36.02 -6.30
CA GLU A 243 -48.93 -36.69 -6.70
C GLU A 243 -48.70 -38.19 -6.96
N LEU A 244 -47.45 -38.61 -7.23
CA LEU A 244 -47.08 -40.01 -7.50
C LEU A 244 -46.49 -40.77 -6.30
N GLY A 245 -46.21 -40.10 -5.14
CA GLY A 245 -45.70 -40.83 -3.96
C GLY A 245 -45.28 -39.94 -2.78
N GLU A 246 -45.95 -40.09 -1.72
CA GLU A 246 -45.57 -39.63 -0.38
C GLU A 246 -44.25 -40.31 0.04
N GLY A 247 -43.13 -39.61 0.18
CA GLY A 247 -41.96 -40.27 0.75
C GLY A 247 -40.70 -39.40 0.96
N GLU A 248 -40.37 -38.40 0.13
CA GLU A 248 -39.05 -37.79 0.18
C GLU A 248 -38.94 -36.58 1.14
N GLU A 249 -39.97 -35.78 1.33
CA GLU A 249 -39.91 -34.60 2.24
C GLU A 249 -39.89 -34.97 3.74
N GLY A 250 -40.61 -36.04 4.10
CA GLY A 250 -40.61 -36.59 5.45
C GLY A 250 -39.25 -37.21 5.81
N ALA A 251 -38.65 -37.90 4.86
CA ALA A 251 -37.32 -38.52 4.99
C ALA A 251 -36.21 -37.45 5.17
N ASP A 252 -36.29 -36.32 4.44
CA ASP A 252 -35.31 -35.26 4.49
C ASP A 252 -35.33 -34.50 5.83
N LEU A 253 -36.51 -34.24 6.40
CA LEU A 253 -36.70 -33.68 7.74
C LEU A 253 -36.24 -34.64 8.84
N GLU A 254 -36.50 -35.93 8.71
CA GLU A 254 -35.99 -36.94 9.62
C GLU A 254 -34.47 -37.07 9.56
N GLU A 255 -33.89 -36.99 8.40
CA GLU A 255 -32.44 -36.99 8.21
C GLU A 255 -31.80 -35.78 8.85
N MET A 256 -32.41 -34.60 8.73
CA MET A 256 -31.96 -33.35 9.35
C MET A 256 -32.04 -33.44 10.88
N ASP A 257 -33.10 -33.99 11.44
CA ASP A 257 -33.24 -34.24 12.93
C ASP A 257 -32.14 -35.16 13.45
N LYS A 258 -31.84 -36.22 12.69
CA LYS A 258 -30.74 -37.16 13.02
C LYS A 258 -29.39 -36.46 12.98
N LYS A 259 -29.14 -35.61 11.95
CA LYS A 259 -27.92 -34.81 11.80
C LYS A 259 -27.77 -33.81 12.96
N ILE A 260 -28.84 -33.10 13.36
CA ILE A 260 -28.85 -32.17 14.50
C ILE A 260 -28.41 -32.90 15.79
N LYS A 261 -29.00 -34.06 16.06
CA LYS A 261 -28.69 -34.87 17.28
C LYS A 261 -27.28 -35.46 17.25
N SER A 262 -26.76 -35.81 16.09
CA SER A 262 -25.43 -36.40 15.90
C SER A 262 -24.30 -35.41 15.78
N ALA A 263 -24.55 -34.12 15.49
CA ALA A 263 -23.54 -33.09 15.28
C ALA A 263 -22.67 -32.76 16.50
N GLY A 264 -23.14 -33.16 17.72
CA GLY A 264 -22.39 -32.98 18.96
C GLY A 264 -22.29 -31.53 19.44
N MET A 265 -23.29 -30.73 19.14
CA MET A 265 -23.39 -29.32 19.50
C MET A 265 -23.39 -29.11 21.03
N PRO A 266 -22.90 -27.95 21.51
CA PRO A 266 -23.15 -27.50 22.87
C PRO A 266 -24.65 -27.34 23.16
N LYS A 267 -25.06 -27.32 24.45
CA LYS A 267 -26.47 -27.23 24.83
C LYS A 267 -27.19 -26.03 24.20
N GLU A 268 -26.52 -24.87 24.15
CA GLU A 268 -27.08 -23.65 23.62
C GLU A 268 -27.29 -23.73 22.09
N ALA A 269 -26.27 -24.19 21.34
CA ALA A 269 -26.36 -24.38 19.90
C ALA A 269 -27.41 -25.42 19.53
N LEU A 270 -27.52 -26.52 20.32
CA LEU A 270 -28.50 -27.56 20.10
C LEU A 270 -29.92 -27.01 20.31
N ALA A 271 -30.16 -26.29 21.42
CA ALA A 271 -31.46 -25.69 21.71
C ALA A 271 -31.89 -24.72 20.58
N LYS A 272 -30.95 -23.94 20.06
CA LYS A 272 -31.21 -23.01 18.97
C LYS A 272 -31.50 -23.75 17.67
N ALA A 273 -30.73 -24.79 17.36
CA ALA A 273 -30.96 -25.64 16.19
C ALA A 273 -32.33 -26.32 16.23
N GLU A 274 -32.72 -26.86 17.40
CA GLU A 274 -34.03 -27.51 17.61
C GLU A 274 -35.20 -26.49 17.51
N ALA A 275 -35.01 -25.29 18.04
CA ALA A 275 -36.00 -24.21 17.93
C ALA A 275 -36.23 -23.80 16.46
N GLU A 276 -35.15 -23.62 15.69
CA GLU A 276 -35.24 -23.29 14.27
C GLU A 276 -35.78 -24.47 13.46
N PHE A 277 -35.46 -25.69 13.82
CA PHE A 277 -36.00 -26.90 13.19
C PHE A 277 -37.50 -27.03 13.42
N LYS A 278 -38.00 -26.73 14.65
CA LYS A 278 -39.44 -26.68 14.91
C LYS A 278 -40.15 -25.64 14.04
N LYS A 279 -39.54 -24.46 13.83
CA LYS A 279 -40.07 -23.44 12.90
C LYS A 279 -40.08 -23.96 11.47
N LEU A 280 -39.03 -24.61 11.01
CA LEU A 280 -38.91 -25.15 9.64
C LEU A 280 -40.02 -26.17 9.37
N ARG A 281 -40.36 -27.02 10.33
CA ARG A 281 -41.47 -28.01 10.22
C ARG A 281 -42.85 -27.36 10.03
N LEU A 282 -43.03 -26.13 10.50
CA LEU A 282 -44.29 -25.39 10.39
C LEU A 282 -44.34 -24.46 9.15
N MET A 283 -43.19 -24.28 8.50
CA MET A 283 -43.12 -23.40 7.31
C MET A 283 -43.46 -24.18 6.04
N SER A 284 -44.00 -23.48 5.05
CA SER A 284 -44.11 -24.03 3.71
C SER A 284 -42.72 -24.29 3.11
N PRO A 285 -42.45 -25.48 2.61
CA PRO A 285 -41.13 -25.82 2.01
C PRO A 285 -40.68 -24.87 0.88
N MET A 286 -41.67 -24.25 0.24
CA MET A 286 -41.49 -23.32 -0.91
C MET A 286 -41.20 -21.89 -0.49
N SER A 287 -41.24 -21.57 0.80
CA SER A 287 -41.02 -20.20 1.25
C SER A 287 -39.52 -19.86 1.22
N ALA A 288 -39.19 -18.60 0.87
CA ALA A 288 -37.85 -18.10 0.94
C ALA A 288 -37.27 -18.19 2.38
N GLU A 289 -38.14 -18.02 3.38
CA GLU A 289 -37.76 -18.14 4.80
C GLU A 289 -37.37 -19.57 5.15
N ALA A 290 -38.07 -20.60 4.65
CA ALA A 290 -37.70 -22.00 4.88
C ALA A 290 -36.29 -22.31 4.35
N THR A 291 -35.94 -21.77 3.20
CA THR A 291 -34.59 -21.90 2.62
C THR A 291 -33.54 -21.23 3.52
N VAL A 292 -33.79 -20.05 4.08
CA VAL A 292 -32.89 -19.35 4.99
C VAL A 292 -32.70 -20.15 6.30
N VAL A 293 -33.78 -20.66 6.88
CA VAL A 293 -33.74 -21.45 8.11
C VAL A 293 -33.01 -22.77 7.87
N ARG A 294 -33.25 -23.42 6.71
CA ARG A 294 -32.55 -24.67 6.32
C ARG A 294 -31.05 -24.45 6.19
N ASN A 295 -30.63 -23.42 5.46
CA ASN A 295 -29.21 -23.06 5.31
C ASN A 295 -28.55 -22.76 6.67
N TYR A 296 -29.27 -22.15 7.59
CA TYR A 296 -28.79 -21.89 8.94
C TYR A 296 -28.58 -23.18 9.72
N ILE A 297 -29.55 -24.10 9.71
CA ILE A 297 -29.44 -25.41 10.38
C ILE A 297 -28.28 -26.20 9.74
N ASP A 298 -28.20 -26.26 8.41
CA ASP A 298 -27.09 -26.94 7.70
C ASP A 298 -25.75 -26.36 8.09
N THR A 299 -25.65 -25.03 8.28
CA THR A 299 -24.43 -24.37 8.77
C THR A 299 -24.09 -24.86 10.18
N LEU A 300 -25.04 -24.86 11.12
CA LEU A 300 -24.83 -25.33 12.49
C LEU A 300 -24.39 -26.78 12.55
N VAL A 301 -25.05 -27.65 11.77
CA VAL A 301 -24.75 -29.09 11.70
C VAL A 301 -23.38 -29.33 11.07
N GLY A 302 -23.00 -28.48 10.08
CA GLY A 302 -21.73 -28.59 9.35
C GLY A 302 -20.51 -28.14 10.15
N LEU A 303 -20.67 -27.45 11.28
CA LEU A 303 -19.55 -27.03 12.12
C LEU A 303 -18.98 -28.20 12.94
N PRO A 304 -17.65 -28.29 13.06
CA PRO A 304 -16.98 -29.36 13.79
C PRO A 304 -16.96 -29.11 15.31
N TRP A 305 -18.06 -29.31 15.99
CA TRP A 305 -18.20 -29.04 17.43
C TRP A 305 -17.28 -29.88 18.31
N LYS A 306 -17.16 -31.17 18.01
CA LYS A 306 -16.38 -32.14 18.83
C LYS A 306 -15.30 -32.88 18.10
N LYS A 307 -15.38 -32.97 16.78
CA LYS A 307 -14.48 -33.78 15.96
C LYS A 307 -13.08 -33.18 15.92
N LYS A 308 -12.09 -33.88 16.47
CA LYS A 308 -10.67 -33.46 16.48
C LYS A 308 -9.82 -34.40 15.64
N SER A 309 -8.77 -33.88 14.97
CA SER A 309 -7.69 -34.69 14.42
C SER A 309 -6.75 -35.12 15.55
N ARG A 310 -6.12 -36.30 15.42
CA ARG A 310 -5.11 -36.78 16.36
C ARG A 310 -3.83 -35.96 16.17
N VAL A 311 -3.46 -35.19 17.17
CA VAL A 311 -2.25 -34.34 17.15
C VAL A 311 -1.04 -35.21 17.45
N SER A 312 0.02 -35.11 16.63
CA SER A 312 1.33 -35.68 16.95
C SER A 312 2.05 -34.80 17.97
N LYS A 313 2.66 -35.45 18.96
CA LYS A 313 3.46 -34.80 19.99
C LYS A 313 4.95 -35.13 19.88
N ASP A 314 5.38 -35.75 18.78
CA ASP A 314 6.78 -36.10 18.54
C ASP A 314 7.56 -34.93 17.95
N LEU A 315 8.40 -34.30 18.79
CA LEU A 315 9.26 -33.18 18.36
C LEU A 315 10.38 -33.63 17.42
N GLY A 316 10.88 -34.87 17.58
CA GLY A 316 11.93 -35.39 16.69
C GLY A 316 11.39 -35.67 15.28
N GLU A 317 10.12 -36.10 15.16
CA GLU A 317 9.46 -36.21 13.85
C GLU A 317 9.16 -34.84 13.27
N ALA A 318 8.77 -33.86 14.09
CA ALA A 318 8.55 -32.48 13.65
C ALA A 318 9.82 -31.86 13.08
N GLU A 319 10.96 -32.02 13.75
CA GLU A 319 12.27 -31.56 13.28
C GLU A 319 12.63 -32.16 11.91
N LYS A 320 12.49 -33.49 11.78
CA LYS A 320 12.75 -34.19 10.50
C LYS A 320 11.85 -33.69 9.36
N ILE A 321 10.59 -33.39 9.64
CA ILE A 321 9.67 -32.87 8.62
C ILE A 321 10.09 -31.45 8.21
N LEU A 322 10.42 -30.59 9.16
CA LEU A 322 10.89 -29.23 8.89
C LEU A 322 12.19 -29.23 8.08
N ASP A 323 13.14 -30.10 8.42
CA ASP A 323 14.41 -30.24 7.69
C ASP A 323 14.24 -30.80 6.29
N LYS A 324 13.32 -31.74 6.13
CA LYS A 324 13.02 -32.32 4.83
C LYS A 324 12.32 -31.34 3.89
N ASP A 325 11.41 -30.52 4.42
CA ASP A 325 10.58 -29.64 3.63
C ASP A 325 11.25 -28.26 3.39
N HIS A 326 12.25 -27.87 4.23
CA HIS A 326 12.92 -26.55 4.17
C HIS A 326 14.44 -26.66 4.32
N TYR A 327 15.16 -26.05 3.40
CA TYR A 327 16.63 -25.94 3.45
C TYR A 327 17.03 -24.69 4.22
N GLY A 328 18.01 -24.79 5.10
CA GLY A 328 18.46 -23.69 5.96
C GLY A 328 17.37 -23.30 6.97
N LEU A 329 17.32 -22.02 7.34
CA LEU A 329 16.37 -21.45 8.30
C LEU A 329 16.49 -22.05 9.71
N GLU A 330 17.69 -22.44 10.16
CA GLU A 330 17.92 -23.18 11.40
C GLU A 330 17.29 -22.49 12.63
N ARG A 331 17.53 -21.17 12.79
CA ARG A 331 16.93 -20.39 13.89
C ARG A 331 15.40 -20.35 13.84
N VAL A 332 14.83 -20.27 12.63
CA VAL A 332 13.38 -20.27 12.46
C VAL A 332 12.78 -21.60 12.85
N LYS A 333 13.42 -22.70 12.44
CA LYS A 333 13.02 -24.06 12.80
C LYS A 333 13.14 -24.29 14.31
N GLU A 334 14.24 -23.86 14.92
CA GLU A 334 14.46 -23.94 16.36
C GLU A 334 13.36 -23.22 17.14
N ARG A 335 13.03 -21.98 16.76
CA ARG A 335 11.93 -21.23 17.40
C ARG A 335 10.57 -21.90 17.22
N ILE A 336 10.31 -22.48 16.04
CA ILE A 336 9.08 -23.25 15.81
C ILE A 336 9.05 -24.49 16.72
N LEU A 337 10.16 -25.21 16.86
CA LEU A 337 10.25 -26.38 17.72
C LEU A 337 10.11 -26.02 19.21
N GLU A 338 10.71 -24.92 19.68
CA GLU A 338 10.50 -24.37 21.02
C GLU A 338 9.01 -24.09 21.28
N TYR A 339 8.35 -23.41 20.34
CA TYR A 339 6.92 -23.12 20.44
C TYR A 339 6.08 -24.40 20.51
N LEU A 340 6.38 -25.39 19.67
CA LEU A 340 5.70 -26.69 19.69
C LEU A 340 5.95 -27.44 21.00
N ALA A 341 7.15 -27.34 21.56
CA ALA A 341 7.51 -27.95 22.84
C ALA A 341 6.70 -27.36 24.00
N VAL A 342 6.51 -26.04 24.03
CA VAL A 342 5.67 -25.37 25.04
C VAL A 342 4.22 -25.83 24.91
N GLN A 343 3.70 -25.89 23.68
CA GLN A 343 2.32 -26.35 23.43
C GLN A 343 2.05 -27.78 23.87
N GLN A 344 3.07 -28.62 23.94
CA GLN A 344 2.90 -30.01 24.43
C GLN A 344 2.74 -30.12 25.92
N ARG A 345 3.29 -29.16 26.68
CA ARG A 345 3.30 -29.17 28.16
C ARG A 345 2.10 -28.44 28.79
N VAL A 346 1.47 -27.54 28.03
CA VAL A 346 0.38 -26.70 28.52
C VAL A 346 -0.95 -27.16 27.89
N ASP A 347 -1.91 -27.57 28.70
CA ASP A 347 -3.23 -28.06 28.23
C ASP A 347 -4.08 -26.96 27.58
N LYS A 348 -3.92 -25.71 27.98
CA LYS A 348 -4.52 -24.54 27.31
C LYS A 348 -3.42 -23.57 26.96
N VAL A 349 -3.22 -23.39 25.66
CA VAL A 349 -2.16 -22.52 25.13
C VAL A 349 -2.56 -21.06 25.34
N LYS A 350 -1.93 -20.41 26.31
CA LYS A 350 -1.93 -18.95 26.44
C LYS A 350 -0.72 -18.31 25.74
N ALA A 351 -0.05 -19.08 24.88
CA ALA A 351 1.15 -18.59 24.17
C ALA A 351 0.77 -17.60 23.06
N PRO A 352 1.62 -16.60 22.79
CA PRO A 352 1.46 -15.72 21.64
C PRO A 352 1.38 -16.51 20.35
N ILE A 353 0.73 -15.95 19.33
CA ILE A 353 0.56 -16.60 18.04
C ILE A 353 1.83 -16.42 17.23
N LEU A 354 2.29 -17.48 16.57
CA LEU A 354 3.45 -17.40 15.68
C LEU A 354 3.14 -16.50 14.49
N CYS A 355 3.94 -15.44 14.31
CA CYS A 355 3.87 -14.56 13.14
C CYS A 355 5.16 -14.63 12.34
N LEU A 356 5.08 -15.19 11.13
CA LEU A 356 6.20 -15.33 10.21
C LEU A 356 6.31 -14.07 9.35
N VAL A 357 7.30 -13.23 9.62
CA VAL A 357 7.50 -11.95 8.93
C VAL A 357 8.72 -12.02 8.01
N GLY A 358 8.58 -11.58 6.77
CA GLY A 358 9.72 -11.54 5.86
C GLY A 358 9.31 -11.29 4.40
N PRO A 359 10.26 -11.10 3.50
CA PRO A 359 9.98 -10.78 2.11
C PRO A 359 9.17 -11.87 1.39
N PRO A 360 8.53 -11.53 0.27
CA PRO A 360 7.78 -12.50 -0.49
C PRO A 360 8.67 -13.62 -1.04
N GLY A 361 8.16 -14.86 -0.99
CA GLY A 361 8.86 -16.03 -1.56
C GLY A 361 9.91 -16.68 -0.65
N VAL A 362 10.02 -16.31 0.64
CA VAL A 362 10.93 -16.97 1.60
C VAL A 362 10.31 -18.20 2.28
N GLY A 363 9.14 -18.65 1.85
CA GLY A 363 8.57 -19.91 2.33
C GLY A 363 7.62 -19.79 3.53
N LYS A 364 7.13 -18.61 3.90
CA LYS A 364 6.20 -18.41 5.04
C LYS A 364 5.00 -19.36 5.02
N THR A 365 4.29 -19.39 3.91
CA THR A 365 3.09 -20.24 3.75
C THR A 365 3.45 -21.73 3.75
N SER A 366 4.59 -22.13 3.18
CA SER A 366 5.04 -23.53 3.19
C SER A 366 5.52 -23.97 4.58
N LEU A 367 6.11 -23.06 5.38
CA LEU A 367 6.42 -23.33 6.79
C LEU A 367 5.15 -23.64 7.59
N GLY A 368 4.08 -22.84 7.41
CA GLY A 368 2.78 -23.11 8.02
C GLY A 368 2.21 -24.49 7.63
N GLN A 369 2.37 -24.90 6.36
CA GLN A 369 2.00 -26.24 5.92
C GLN A 369 2.84 -27.33 6.59
N SER A 370 4.13 -27.11 6.73
CA SER A 370 5.03 -28.09 7.38
C SER A 370 4.79 -28.20 8.88
N ILE A 371 4.44 -27.11 9.55
CA ILE A 371 3.99 -27.12 10.94
C ILE A 371 2.70 -27.95 11.08
N ALA A 372 1.74 -27.76 10.19
CA ALA A 372 0.51 -28.55 10.19
C ALA A 372 0.77 -30.05 9.99
N LYS A 373 1.68 -30.37 9.10
CA LYS A 373 2.15 -31.74 8.83
C LYS A 373 2.87 -32.35 10.04
N ALA A 374 3.79 -31.60 10.65
CA ALA A 374 4.54 -32.00 11.82
C ALA A 374 3.64 -32.27 13.05
N THR A 375 2.59 -31.48 13.20
CA THR A 375 1.61 -31.66 14.28
C THR A 375 0.43 -32.57 13.91
N ASN A 376 0.40 -33.11 12.70
CA ASN A 376 -0.71 -33.88 12.14
C ASN A 376 -2.06 -33.15 12.24
N ARG A 377 -2.05 -31.82 12.11
CA ARG A 377 -3.25 -30.99 12.03
C ARG A 377 -3.69 -30.79 10.57
N LYS A 378 -4.98 -30.67 10.36
CA LYS A 378 -5.51 -30.24 9.08
C LYS A 378 -5.11 -28.80 8.81
N PHE A 379 -4.73 -28.47 7.59
CA PHE A 379 -4.26 -27.14 7.20
C PHE A 379 -5.35 -26.31 6.53
N ILE A 380 -5.54 -25.08 7.00
CA ILE A 380 -6.41 -24.08 6.39
C ILE A 380 -5.57 -22.85 6.10
N ARG A 381 -5.82 -22.18 4.97
CA ARG A 381 -5.26 -20.88 4.65
C ARG A 381 -6.36 -19.88 4.40
N MET A 382 -6.32 -18.76 5.08
CA MET A 382 -7.17 -17.59 4.84
C MET A 382 -6.30 -16.39 4.49
N ALA A 383 -6.50 -15.83 3.29
CA ALA A 383 -5.83 -14.60 2.91
C ALA A 383 -6.59 -13.40 3.51
N LEU A 384 -5.88 -12.58 4.24
CA LEU A 384 -6.41 -11.34 4.84
C LEU A 384 -6.08 -10.09 4.01
N GLY A 385 -5.20 -10.24 3.02
CA GLY A 385 -4.85 -9.14 2.12
C GLY A 385 -6.07 -8.64 1.33
N GLY A 386 -6.44 -7.38 1.58
CA GLY A 386 -7.60 -6.75 0.94
C GLY A 386 -8.93 -6.90 1.69
N VAL A 387 -8.96 -7.59 2.83
CA VAL A 387 -10.12 -7.61 3.73
C VAL A 387 -10.26 -6.24 4.38
N ARG A 388 -11.45 -5.64 4.27
CA ARG A 388 -11.76 -4.31 4.81
C ARG A 388 -13.03 -4.28 5.66
N ASP A 389 -13.86 -5.31 5.55
CA ASP A 389 -15.14 -5.43 6.24
C ASP A 389 -15.03 -6.48 7.37
N GLU A 390 -15.39 -6.09 8.58
CA GLU A 390 -15.45 -6.98 9.74
C GLU A 390 -16.38 -8.19 9.50
N ALA A 391 -17.43 -7.99 8.72
CA ALA A 391 -18.36 -9.04 8.37
C ALA A 391 -17.74 -10.20 7.57
N GLU A 392 -16.59 -9.99 6.90
CA GLU A 392 -15.87 -11.09 6.28
C GLU A 392 -15.31 -12.08 7.32
N ILE A 393 -15.03 -11.62 8.53
CA ILE A 393 -14.49 -12.43 9.65
C ILE A 393 -15.63 -12.99 10.49
N ARG A 394 -16.55 -12.11 10.92
CA ARG A 394 -17.66 -12.41 11.86
C ARG A 394 -18.98 -12.78 11.18
N GLY A 395 -19.08 -12.69 9.84
CA GLY A 395 -20.33 -12.94 9.14
C GLY A 395 -21.33 -11.79 9.18
N HIS A 396 -22.38 -11.91 8.40
CA HIS A 396 -23.49 -10.95 8.34
C HIS A 396 -24.64 -11.42 9.19
N ARG A 397 -25.36 -10.49 9.82
CA ARG A 397 -26.59 -10.82 10.57
C ARG A 397 -27.60 -11.52 9.64
N ARG A 398 -28.22 -12.57 10.14
CA ARG A 398 -29.14 -13.45 9.43
C ARG A 398 -30.39 -12.77 8.84
N THR A 399 -30.70 -11.55 9.27
CA THR A 399 -31.85 -10.77 8.78
C THR A 399 -31.78 -10.38 7.30
N TYR A 400 -30.59 -10.47 6.70
CA TYR A 400 -30.41 -10.08 5.28
C TYR A 400 -30.45 -11.31 4.37
N ILE A 401 -31.17 -11.19 3.24
CA ILE A 401 -31.17 -12.25 2.21
C ILE A 401 -29.76 -12.36 1.62
N GLY A 402 -29.21 -13.57 1.63
CA GLY A 402 -27.86 -13.83 1.17
C GLY A 402 -26.78 -13.71 2.26
N SER A 403 -27.18 -13.52 3.52
CA SER A 403 -26.27 -13.57 4.66
C SER A 403 -25.54 -14.90 4.74
N MET A 404 -24.28 -14.85 5.16
CA MET A 404 -23.40 -16.02 5.28
C MET A 404 -22.57 -15.90 6.57
N PRO A 405 -22.14 -17.02 7.17
CA PRO A 405 -21.19 -17.00 8.26
C PRO A 405 -19.85 -16.39 7.81
N GLY A 406 -19.09 -15.88 8.76
CA GLY A 406 -17.76 -15.37 8.52
C GLY A 406 -16.80 -16.42 7.96
N LYS A 407 -15.74 -15.95 7.29
CA LYS A 407 -14.73 -16.83 6.69
C LYS A 407 -14.07 -17.79 7.69
N ILE A 408 -14.00 -17.42 8.98
CA ILE A 408 -13.49 -18.30 10.04
C ILE A 408 -14.34 -19.55 10.13
N LEU A 409 -15.63 -19.42 10.38
CA LEU A 409 -16.52 -20.57 10.52
C LEU A 409 -16.76 -21.32 9.21
N GLN A 410 -16.81 -20.62 8.07
CA GLN A 410 -16.89 -21.29 6.76
C GLN A 410 -15.70 -22.23 6.52
N ASN A 411 -14.50 -21.79 6.88
CA ASN A 411 -13.30 -22.61 6.72
C ASN A 411 -13.24 -23.74 7.78
N MET A 412 -13.72 -23.50 8.99
CA MET A 412 -13.86 -24.55 10.02
C MET A 412 -14.83 -25.65 9.56
N SER A 413 -15.96 -25.31 8.96
CA SER A 413 -16.91 -26.24 8.38
C SER A 413 -16.28 -27.05 7.25
N LYS A 414 -15.56 -26.40 6.31
CA LYS A 414 -14.88 -27.08 5.17
C LYS A 414 -13.86 -28.11 5.63
N VAL A 415 -13.09 -27.82 6.67
CA VAL A 415 -12.03 -28.72 7.16
C VAL A 415 -12.61 -29.87 8.01
N GLY A 416 -13.74 -29.65 8.63
CA GLY A 416 -14.50 -30.64 9.38
C GLY A 416 -13.80 -31.16 10.64
N VAL A 417 -12.86 -30.41 11.23
CA VAL A 417 -12.21 -30.69 12.52
C VAL A 417 -12.07 -29.44 13.35
N LYS A 418 -12.18 -29.57 14.68
CA LYS A 418 -12.15 -28.46 15.63
C LYS A 418 -10.74 -27.90 15.87
N ASN A 419 -9.70 -28.69 15.62
CA ASN A 419 -8.31 -28.38 15.94
C ASN A 419 -7.37 -28.27 14.72
N PRO A 420 -7.75 -27.56 13.64
CA PRO A 420 -6.85 -27.37 12.50
C PRO A 420 -5.69 -26.45 12.84
N LEU A 421 -4.70 -26.38 11.94
CA LEU A 421 -3.81 -25.23 11.86
C LEU A 421 -4.43 -24.23 10.87
N PHE A 422 -4.66 -23.01 11.35
CA PHE A 422 -5.26 -21.93 10.58
C PHE A 422 -4.21 -20.88 10.27
N LEU A 423 -3.80 -20.80 9.01
CA LEU A 423 -2.83 -19.82 8.53
C LEU A 423 -3.55 -18.55 8.08
N LEU A 424 -3.29 -17.46 8.77
CA LEU A 424 -3.74 -16.10 8.45
C LEU A 424 -2.65 -15.42 7.59
N ASP A 425 -2.87 -15.36 6.29
CA ASP A 425 -1.86 -14.91 5.33
C ASP A 425 -2.02 -13.42 5.01
N GLU A 426 -0.91 -12.68 4.98
CA GLU A 426 -0.83 -11.25 4.67
C GLU A 426 -1.59 -10.35 5.66
N VAL A 427 -1.37 -10.53 6.98
CA VAL A 427 -2.00 -9.71 8.03
C VAL A 427 -1.58 -8.24 8.00
N ASP A 428 -0.43 -7.93 7.42
CA ASP A 428 0.07 -6.57 7.21
C ASP A 428 -0.69 -5.79 6.13
N LYS A 429 -1.56 -6.45 5.38
CA LYS A 429 -2.38 -5.85 4.32
C LYS A 429 -3.86 -5.70 4.70
N LEU A 430 -4.17 -5.86 5.97
CA LEU A 430 -5.49 -5.51 6.49
C LEU A 430 -5.73 -4.02 6.35
N GLY A 431 -6.88 -3.63 5.81
CA GLY A 431 -7.29 -2.24 5.70
C GLY A 431 -8.44 -1.94 6.63
N MET A 432 -8.48 -0.72 7.17
CA MET A 432 -9.67 -0.18 7.84
C MET A 432 -10.51 0.58 6.82
N ASP A 433 -11.83 0.47 6.90
CA ASP A 433 -12.81 1.18 6.08
C ASP A 433 -13.94 1.67 7.00
N PHE A 434 -14.78 2.57 6.51
CA PHE A 434 -16.01 3.02 7.18
C PHE A 434 -17.00 1.89 7.54
N ARG A 435 -16.79 0.67 7.02
CA ARG A 435 -17.60 -0.53 7.27
C ARG A 435 -17.16 -1.33 8.49
N GLY A 436 -16.09 -0.95 9.17
CA GLY A 436 -15.60 -1.61 10.36
C GLY A 436 -14.08 -1.81 10.35
N ASP A 437 -13.60 -2.38 11.44
CA ASP A 437 -12.19 -2.72 11.64
C ASP A 437 -12.01 -4.24 11.73
N PRO A 438 -11.57 -4.90 10.66
CA PRO A 438 -11.28 -6.34 10.68
C PRO A 438 -10.25 -6.74 11.73
N SER A 439 -9.36 -5.80 12.12
CA SER A 439 -8.34 -6.06 13.14
C SER A 439 -8.98 -6.32 14.51
N SER A 440 -10.03 -5.57 14.84
CA SER A 440 -10.79 -5.78 16.11
C SER A 440 -11.47 -7.14 16.14
N ALA A 441 -12.06 -7.61 15.04
CA ALA A 441 -12.61 -8.94 14.93
C ALA A 441 -11.54 -10.03 15.09
N LEU A 442 -10.36 -9.82 14.52
CA LEU A 442 -9.24 -10.75 14.67
C LEU A 442 -8.69 -10.79 16.09
N LEU A 443 -8.73 -9.67 16.83
CA LEU A 443 -8.32 -9.67 18.24
C LEU A 443 -9.12 -10.68 19.06
N GLU A 444 -10.43 -10.75 18.88
CA GLU A 444 -11.28 -11.74 19.58
C GLU A 444 -10.95 -13.19 19.15
N VAL A 445 -10.68 -13.41 17.86
CA VAL A 445 -10.30 -14.72 17.32
C VAL A 445 -8.97 -15.19 17.88
N LEU A 446 -8.01 -14.26 18.02
CA LEU A 446 -6.63 -14.56 18.36
C LEU A 446 -6.33 -14.48 19.85
N ASP A 447 -7.19 -13.85 20.64
CA ASP A 447 -7.02 -13.74 22.09
C ASP A 447 -7.39 -15.06 22.79
N PRO A 448 -6.46 -15.77 23.44
CA PRO A 448 -6.76 -17.01 24.15
C PRO A 448 -7.77 -16.86 25.29
N GLU A 449 -7.99 -15.63 25.79
CA GLU A 449 -8.97 -15.36 26.83
C GLU A 449 -10.38 -15.19 26.29
N GLN A 450 -10.55 -14.86 25.02
CA GLN A 450 -11.83 -14.58 24.37
C GLN A 450 -12.23 -15.62 23.31
N ASN A 451 -11.27 -16.30 22.68
CA ASN A 451 -11.50 -17.16 21.52
C ASN A 451 -12.37 -18.42 21.83
N HIS A 452 -12.54 -18.76 23.10
CA HIS A 452 -13.42 -19.86 23.50
C HIS A 452 -14.92 -19.53 23.39
N THR A 453 -15.26 -18.24 23.29
CA THR A 453 -16.61 -17.69 23.15
C THR A 453 -16.72 -16.84 21.88
N PHE A 454 -16.03 -17.26 20.82
CA PHE A 454 -16.11 -16.53 19.55
C PHE A 454 -17.52 -16.54 18.99
N GLN A 455 -18.07 -15.35 18.73
CA GLN A 455 -19.44 -15.17 18.26
C GLN A 455 -19.47 -14.65 16.81
N ASP A 456 -19.98 -15.50 15.92
CA ASP A 456 -20.27 -15.13 14.53
C ASP A 456 -21.69 -14.55 14.46
N HIS A 457 -21.85 -13.44 13.74
CA HIS A 457 -23.11 -12.72 13.64
C HIS A 457 -24.20 -13.49 12.86
N TYR A 458 -23.82 -14.45 12.01
CA TYR A 458 -24.75 -15.31 11.32
C TYR A 458 -25.20 -16.49 12.20
N VAL A 459 -24.22 -17.10 12.88
CA VAL A 459 -24.45 -18.31 13.69
C VAL A 459 -25.08 -17.94 15.04
N GLU A 460 -24.72 -16.79 15.62
CA GLU A 460 -25.25 -16.22 16.89
C GLU A 460 -25.20 -17.18 18.08
N VAL A 461 -24.27 -18.12 18.08
CA VAL A 461 -23.91 -18.99 19.21
C VAL A 461 -22.42 -19.06 19.35
N ASP A 462 -21.94 -19.23 20.56
CA ASP A 462 -20.52 -19.29 20.85
C ASP A 462 -19.88 -20.52 20.19
N PHE A 463 -18.77 -20.28 19.49
CA PHE A 463 -17.94 -21.33 18.91
C PHE A 463 -16.55 -21.29 19.52
N ASP A 464 -16.15 -22.38 20.13
CA ASP A 464 -14.86 -22.50 20.83
C ASP A 464 -13.72 -22.73 19.83
N LEU A 465 -12.88 -21.70 19.64
CA LEU A 465 -11.68 -21.71 18.79
C LEU A 465 -10.39 -22.05 19.57
N SER A 466 -10.45 -22.36 20.87
CA SER A 466 -9.27 -22.60 21.72
C SER A 466 -8.39 -23.77 21.29
N ASP A 467 -8.94 -24.73 20.55
CA ASP A 467 -8.20 -25.88 20.01
C ASP A 467 -7.50 -25.58 18.67
N VAL A 468 -7.82 -24.45 18.04
CA VAL A 468 -7.24 -24.03 16.74
C VAL A 468 -5.84 -23.50 16.95
N MET A 469 -4.90 -23.96 16.15
CA MET A 469 -3.56 -23.39 16.09
C MET A 469 -3.52 -22.29 15.03
N PHE A 470 -3.46 -21.05 15.46
CA PHE A 470 -3.31 -19.92 14.56
C PHE A 470 -1.84 -19.65 14.28
N VAL A 471 -1.53 -19.41 13.01
CA VAL A 471 -0.22 -18.94 12.54
C VAL A 471 -0.46 -17.77 11.59
N ALA A 472 0.21 -16.64 11.79
CA ALA A 472 0.10 -15.48 10.95
C ALA A 472 1.31 -15.37 10.00
N THR A 473 1.11 -14.74 8.83
CA THR A 473 2.21 -14.33 7.96
C THR A 473 2.09 -12.87 7.58
N ALA A 474 3.22 -12.19 7.48
CA ALA A 474 3.29 -10.81 7.04
C ALA A 474 4.53 -10.59 6.14
N ASN A 475 4.49 -9.59 5.27
CA ASN A 475 5.68 -9.19 4.52
C ASN A 475 6.47 -8.13 5.26
N THR A 476 5.78 -7.27 6.01
CA THR A 476 6.35 -6.16 6.79
C THR A 476 5.82 -6.19 8.21
N LEU A 477 6.41 -5.38 9.10
CA LEU A 477 5.93 -5.19 10.48
C LEU A 477 4.81 -4.14 10.58
N ASN A 478 4.27 -3.68 9.47
CA ASN A 478 3.14 -2.76 9.45
C ASN A 478 1.83 -3.48 9.82
N ILE A 479 1.80 -3.99 11.04
CA ILE A 479 0.67 -4.71 11.63
C ILE A 479 0.10 -3.79 12.73
N PRO A 480 -1.23 -3.72 12.91
CA PRO A 480 -1.81 -2.97 14.01
C PRO A 480 -1.18 -3.36 15.37
N PRO A 481 -0.76 -2.39 16.21
CA PRO A 481 -0.03 -2.67 17.45
C PRO A 481 -0.74 -3.67 18.37
N ALA A 482 -2.06 -3.55 18.48
CA ALA A 482 -2.87 -4.45 19.32
C ALA A 482 -2.81 -5.92 18.87
N LEU A 483 -2.67 -6.19 17.57
CA LEU A 483 -2.46 -7.53 17.03
C LEU A 483 -1.01 -7.98 17.25
N LEU A 484 -0.06 -7.07 17.05
CA LEU A 484 1.37 -7.36 17.18
C LEU A 484 1.73 -7.79 18.61
N ASP A 485 1.12 -7.18 19.63
CA ASP A 485 1.31 -7.52 21.05
C ASP A 485 0.90 -8.97 21.39
N ARG A 486 0.06 -9.58 20.56
CA ARG A 486 -0.40 -10.97 20.71
C ARG A 486 0.38 -11.96 19.86
N MET A 487 1.39 -11.46 19.12
CA MET A 487 2.15 -12.25 18.16
C MET A 487 3.61 -12.43 18.58
N GLU A 488 4.10 -13.65 18.51
CA GLU A 488 5.53 -13.93 18.55
C GLU A 488 6.10 -13.81 17.14
N VAL A 489 6.87 -12.75 16.90
CA VAL A 489 7.41 -12.44 15.59
C VAL A 489 8.67 -13.26 15.30
N ILE A 490 8.60 -14.12 14.30
CA ILE A 490 9.75 -14.83 13.74
C ILE A 490 10.12 -14.19 12.41
N ARG A 491 11.27 -13.55 12.35
CA ARG A 491 11.77 -12.89 11.14
C ARG A 491 12.45 -13.89 10.20
N LEU A 492 11.98 -13.94 8.97
CA LEU A 492 12.59 -14.69 7.88
C LEU A 492 13.37 -13.71 7.00
N SER A 493 14.68 -13.87 6.95
CA SER A 493 15.52 -13.10 6.03
C SER A 493 15.45 -13.68 4.61
N GLY A 494 15.97 -12.92 3.64
CA GLY A 494 16.18 -13.43 2.28
C GLY A 494 17.20 -14.56 2.23
N TYR A 495 17.15 -15.34 1.15
CA TYR A 495 18.07 -16.44 0.91
C TYR A 495 19.37 -15.99 0.25
N THR A 496 20.46 -16.61 0.63
CA THR A 496 21.76 -16.50 -0.07
C THR A 496 21.71 -17.16 -1.44
N GLU A 497 22.69 -16.91 -2.30
CA GLU A 497 22.79 -17.56 -3.61
C GLU A 497 22.85 -19.08 -3.47
N ASP A 498 23.68 -19.58 -2.54
CA ASP A 498 23.84 -21.02 -2.31
C ASP A 498 22.56 -21.66 -1.77
N GLU A 499 21.85 -20.98 -0.86
CA GLU A 499 20.56 -21.45 -0.37
C GLU A 499 19.54 -21.51 -1.51
N LYS A 500 19.48 -20.49 -2.39
CA LYS A 500 18.61 -20.48 -3.57
C LYS A 500 18.90 -21.62 -4.54
N ILE A 501 20.17 -21.92 -4.77
CA ILE A 501 20.60 -23.05 -5.63
C ILE A 501 20.14 -24.37 -5.01
N ASN A 502 20.37 -24.59 -3.72
CA ASN A 502 19.94 -25.80 -3.02
C ASN A 502 18.41 -25.94 -3.03
N ILE A 503 17.68 -24.85 -2.74
CA ILE A 503 16.23 -24.82 -2.77
C ILE A 503 15.72 -25.13 -4.18
N ALA A 504 16.34 -24.55 -5.21
CA ALA A 504 15.96 -24.80 -6.59
C ALA A 504 16.12 -26.27 -6.97
N GLN A 505 17.26 -26.87 -6.66
CA GLN A 505 17.54 -28.26 -7.01
C GLN A 505 16.71 -29.27 -6.21
N ARG A 506 16.58 -29.05 -4.89
CA ARG A 506 15.92 -30.02 -4.00
C ARG A 506 14.40 -29.97 -4.07
N TYR A 507 13.83 -28.74 -4.24
CA TYR A 507 12.38 -28.54 -4.10
C TYR A 507 11.72 -27.97 -5.36
N LEU A 508 12.25 -26.86 -5.93
CA LEU A 508 11.54 -26.16 -6.99
C LEU A 508 11.57 -26.93 -8.31
N LEU A 509 12.73 -27.46 -8.70
CA LEU A 509 12.88 -28.19 -9.96
C LEU A 509 12.02 -29.45 -9.99
N PRO A 510 12.05 -30.36 -8.98
CA PRO A 510 11.17 -31.51 -8.93
C PRO A 510 9.67 -31.15 -8.93
N LYS A 511 9.32 -30.09 -8.16
CA LYS A 511 7.94 -29.57 -8.11
C LYS A 511 7.48 -29.08 -9.47
N GLN A 512 8.29 -28.26 -10.15
CA GLN A 512 7.93 -27.70 -11.45
C GLN A 512 7.95 -28.73 -12.55
N MET A 513 8.83 -29.71 -12.51
CA MET A 513 8.77 -30.86 -13.44
C MET A 513 7.46 -31.60 -13.29
N LYS A 514 7.07 -31.93 -12.06
CA LYS A 514 5.80 -32.61 -11.78
C LYS A 514 4.59 -31.78 -12.28
N ASN A 515 4.58 -30.49 -11.97
CA ASN A 515 3.48 -29.60 -12.35
C ASN A 515 3.35 -29.41 -13.86
N ASN A 516 4.45 -29.53 -14.61
CA ASN A 516 4.46 -29.42 -16.06
C ASN A 516 4.43 -30.80 -16.79
N GLY A 517 4.24 -31.90 -16.05
CA GLY A 517 4.13 -33.24 -16.64
C GLY A 517 5.44 -33.85 -17.17
N LEU A 518 6.60 -33.33 -16.69
CA LEU A 518 7.92 -33.85 -17.07
C LEU A 518 8.34 -34.99 -16.15
N LYS A 519 8.91 -36.03 -16.72
CA LYS A 519 9.59 -37.11 -16.00
C LYS A 519 11.00 -36.67 -15.61
N ARG A 520 11.57 -37.29 -14.55
CA ARG A 520 12.92 -36.98 -14.06
C ARG A 520 14.01 -37.25 -15.11
N GLU A 521 13.76 -38.11 -16.03
CA GLU A 521 14.70 -38.53 -17.08
C GLU A 521 14.71 -37.56 -18.27
N GLU A 522 13.67 -36.76 -18.46
CA GLU A 522 13.47 -35.89 -19.61
C GLU A 522 14.18 -34.53 -19.49
N LEU A 523 14.40 -34.05 -18.26
CA LEU A 523 15.05 -32.74 -18.01
C LEU A 523 16.13 -32.90 -16.97
N SER A 524 17.32 -32.31 -17.24
CA SER A 524 18.37 -32.09 -16.29
C SER A 524 18.83 -30.65 -16.37
N VAL A 525 18.87 -29.95 -15.26
CA VAL A 525 19.35 -28.56 -15.15
C VAL A 525 20.63 -28.59 -14.31
N THR A 526 21.72 -28.08 -14.87
CA THR A 526 23.00 -28.04 -14.14
C THR A 526 22.97 -26.99 -13.03
N GLU A 527 23.81 -27.15 -12.01
CA GLU A 527 23.93 -26.18 -10.94
C GLU A 527 24.35 -24.80 -11.46
N GLU A 528 25.31 -24.77 -12.40
CA GLU A 528 25.74 -23.54 -13.06
C GLU A 528 24.59 -22.81 -13.77
N ALA A 529 23.68 -23.57 -14.43
CA ALA A 529 22.52 -22.96 -15.03
C ALA A 529 21.55 -22.37 -13.98
N VAL A 530 21.35 -23.04 -12.86
CA VAL A 530 20.55 -22.51 -11.75
C VAL A 530 21.20 -21.24 -11.18
N ARG A 531 22.53 -21.25 -11.01
CA ARG A 531 23.31 -20.07 -10.56
C ARG A 531 23.15 -18.90 -11.53
N ASP A 532 23.23 -19.17 -12.84
CA ASP A 532 23.00 -18.14 -13.86
C ASP A 532 21.54 -17.62 -13.85
N ILE A 533 20.55 -18.47 -13.58
CA ILE A 533 19.17 -18.01 -13.42
C ILE A 533 19.07 -17.06 -12.21
N VAL A 534 19.67 -17.42 -11.08
CA VAL A 534 19.66 -16.56 -9.88
C VAL A 534 20.32 -15.21 -10.16
N ARG A 535 21.47 -15.20 -10.84
CA ARG A 535 22.28 -13.99 -11.09
C ARG A 535 21.73 -13.06 -12.16
N TYR A 536 21.26 -13.64 -13.26
CA TYR A 536 20.97 -12.87 -14.48
C TYR A 536 19.48 -12.77 -14.84
N TYR A 537 18.63 -13.59 -14.24
CA TYR A 537 17.20 -13.61 -14.58
C TYR A 537 16.27 -13.31 -13.39
N THR A 538 16.80 -13.27 -12.16
CA THR A 538 16.02 -12.95 -10.96
C THR A 538 16.68 -11.87 -10.09
N ARG A 539 15.86 -11.03 -9.46
CA ARG A 539 16.29 -10.03 -8.48
C ARG A 539 15.22 -10.02 -7.37
N GLU A 540 15.43 -10.85 -6.36
CA GLU A 540 14.47 -11.05 -5.27
C GLU A 540 15.18 -11.60 -4.02
N ALA A 541 14.60 -11.30 -2.85
CA ALA A 541 15.07 -11.89 -1.57
C ALA A 541 14.72 -13.38 -1.45
N GLY A 542 13.52 -13.76 -1.89
CA GLY A 542 13.02 -15.12 -1.88
C GLY A 542 13.36 -15.94 -3.13
N VAL A 543 12.47 -16.87 -3.47
CA VAL A 543 12.62 -17.78 -4.62
C VAL A 543 11.39 -17.82 -5.55
N ARG A 544 10.49 -16.84 -5.46
CA ARG A 544 9.23 -16.85 -6.24
C ARG A 544 9.47 -16.58 -7.73
N SER A 545 10.35 -15.64 -8.07
CA SER A 545 10.73 -15.37 -9.45
C SER A 545 11.60 -16.51 -10.00
N LEU A 546 12.50 -17.09 -9.19
CA LEU A 546 13.29 -18.26 -9.52
C LEU A 546 12.38 -19.45 -9.89
N GLU A 547 11.34 -19.71 -9.10
CA GLU A 547 10.34 -20.73 -9.41
C GLU A 547 9.64 -20.49 -10.74
N ARG A 548 9.30 -19.22 -11.05
CA ARG A 548 8.69 -18.83 -12.32
C ARG A 548 9.61 -19.04 -13.51
N GLU A 549 10.89 -18.69 -13.39
CA GLU A 549 11.87 -18.88 -14.45
C GLU A 549 12.16 -20.39 -14.67
N ILE A 550 12.28 -21.19 -13.61
CA ILE A 550 12.36 -22.67 -13.70
C ILE A 550 11.12 -23.23 -14.41
N SER A 551 9.92 -22.76 -14.07
CA SER A 551 8.69 -23.16 -14.74
C SER A 551 8.68 -22.83 -16.23
N LYS A 552 9.27 -21.68 -16.64
CA LYS A 552 9.42 -21.34 -18.06
C LYS A 552 10.36 -22.31 -18.78
N VAL A 553 11.47 -22.69 -18.15
CA VAL A 553 12.37 -23.71 -18.68
C VAL A 553 11.62 -25.03 -18.89
N CYS A 554 10.89 -25.50 -17.87
CA CYS A 554 10.08 -26.71 -17.95
C CYS A 554 9.08 -26.68 -19.11
N ARG A 555 8.30 -25.58 -19.24
CA ARG A 555 7.32 -25.44 -20.33
C ARG A 555 7.95 -25.44 -21.71
N LYS A 556 9.12 -24.80 -21.90
CA LYS A 556 9.82 -24.82 -23.17
C LYS A 556 10.35 -26.23 -23.51
N VAL A 557 10.81 -26.95 -22.50
CA VAL A 557 11.22 -28.38 -22.69
C VAL A 557 10.03 -29.22 -23.08
N VAL A 558 8.88 -29.09 -22.39
CA VAL A 558 7.64 -29.80 -22.78
C VAL A 558 7.29 -29.51 -24.23
N LYS A 559 7.30 -28.23 -24.65
CA LYS A 559 7.05 -27.83 -26.03
C LYS A 559 8.01 -28.52 -27.00
N GLN A 560 9.30 -28.62 -26.67
CA GLN A 560 10.31 -29.29 -27.54
C GLN A 560 10.06 -30.78 -27.64
N LEU A 561 9.71 -31.46 -26.55
CA LEU A 561 9.42 -32.89 -26.53
C LEU A 561 8.17 -33.20 -27.33
N VAL A 562 7.10 -32.41 -27.17
CA VAL A 562 5.84 -32.63 -27.94
C VAL A 562 6.04 -32.39 -29.42
N LEU A 563 6.78 -31.34 -29.83
CA LEU A 563 7.00 -31.03 -31.26
C LEU A 563 7.96 -31.98 -31.95
N LYS A 564 8.94 -32.58 -31.24
CA LYS A 564 10.01 -33.38 -31.86
C LYS A 564 9.75 -34.88 -31.82
N SER A 565 8.68 -35.37 -31.19
CA SER A 565 8.30 -36.79 -31.06
C SER A 565 9.45 -37.76 -30.66
N ARG A 566 10.55 -37.22 -30.12
CA ARG A 566 11.69 -38.01 -29.65
C ARG A 566 11.90 -37.75 -28.17
N THR A 567 11.88 -38.78 -27.36
CA THR A 567 12.25 -38.82 -25.93
C THR A 567 13.76 -38.71 -25.78
N SER A 568 14.35 -37.56 -25.99
CA SER A 568 15.74 -37.30 -25.67
C SER A 568 15.82 -36.40 -24.42
N LYS A 569 16.67 -36.82 -23.46
CA LYS A 569 16.98 -36.02 -22.26
C LYS A 569 17.48 -34.65 -22.67
N VAL A 570 16.79 -33.61 -22.24
CA VAL A 570 17.19 -32.22 -22.44
C VAL A 570 18.08 -31.79 -21.27
N VAL A 571 19.33 -31.40 -21.57
CA VAL A 571 20.27 -30.84 -20.57
C VAL A 571 20.32 -29.34 -20.74
N VAL A 572 19.88 -28.61 -19.68
CA VAL A 572 19.97 -27.15 -19.60
C VAL A 572 21.22 -26.78 -18.82
N ASN A 573 22.13 -26.05 -19.44
CA ASN A 573 23.39 -25.57 -18.88
C ASN A 573 23.53 -24.07 -19.12
N ALA A 574 24.56 -23.45 -18.55
CA ALA A 574 24.82 -22.02 -18.66
C ALA A 574 24.93 -21.55 -20.14
N LYS A 575 25.46 -22.40 -21.04
CA LYS A 575 25.69 -22.03 -22.44
C LYS A 575 24.42 -22.01 -23.31
N ASN A 576 23.38 -22.76 -22.92
CA ASN A 576 22.14 -22.84 -23.70
C ASN A 576 20.93 -22.24 -22.98
N LEU A 577 21.14 -21.61 -21.82
CA LEU A 577 20.08 -21.03 -20.98
C LEU A 577 19.31 -19.92 -21.71
N ASP A 578 20.01 -19.16 -22.56
CA ASP A 578 19.44 -18.09 -23.39
C ASP A 578 18.34 -18.58 -24.34
N LYS A 579 18.43 -19.82 -24.83
CA LYS A 579 17.38 -20.45 -25.69
C LYS A 579 16.08 -20.68 -24.93
N PHE A 580 16.18 -20.85 -23.59
CA PHE A 580 15.03 -21.11 -22.73
C PHE A 580 14.48 -19.83 -22.07
N LEU A 581 15.31 -18.91 -21.65
CA LEU A 581 14.89 -17.73 -20.89
C LEU A 581 14.99 -16.40 -21.67
N GLY A 582 15.73 -16.42 -22.80
CA GLY A 582 15.99 -15.23 -23.60
C GLY A 582 17.18 -14.43 -23.09
N VAL A 583 17.21 -13.14 -23.40
CA VAL A 583 18.30 -12.23 -23.03
C VAL A 583 18.40 -12.11 -21.51
N ARG A 584 19.60 -11.98 -20.99
CA ARG A 584 19.85 -11.71 -19.57
C ARG A 584 19.18 -10.41 -19.18
N LYS A 585 18.43 -10.44 -18.07
CA LYS A 585 17.64 -9.29 -17.60
C LYS A 585 18.43 -8.37 -16.67
N TYR A 586 19.40 -8.94 -15.97
CA TYR A 586 20.19 -8.26 -14.95
C TYR A 586 21.66 -8.46 -15.22
N SER A 587 22.48 -7.48 -14.86
CA SER A 587 23.92 -7.59 -14.85
C SER A 587 24.37 -8.02 -13.45
N PHE A 588 25.27 -8.98 -13.39
CA PHE A 588 25.86 -9.43 -12.14
C PHE A 588 27.27 -8.84 -12.00
N GLY A 589 27.63 -8.36 -10.80
CA GLY A 589 28.95 -7.81 -10.56
C GLY A 589 29.12 -6.40 -11.11
N MET A 590 28.12 -5.53 -10.95
CA MET A 590 28.18 -4.10 -11.30
C MET A 590 28.80 -3.25 -10.16
N ALA A 591 29.82 -3.72 -9.48
CA ALA A 591 30.76 -2.77 -8.92
C ALA A 591 31.50 -2.13 -10.10
N GLU A 592 31.63 -0.80 -10.11
CA GLU A 592 32.39 -0.13 -11.14
C GLU A 592 33.82 -0.66 -11.13
N LYS A 593 34.44 -0.68 -12.29
CA LYS A 593 35.77 -1.28 -12.43
C LYS A 593 36.89 -0.29 -12.13
N GLU A 594 36.54 0.99 -12.01
CA GLU A 594 37.50 2.07 -11.84
C GLU A 594 37.09 2.97 -10.68
N ASN A 595 38.07 3.48 -9.96
CA ASN A 595 37.86 4.45 -8.89
C ASN A 595 37.46 5.79 -9.49
N GLN A 596 36.39 6.41 -8.99
CA GLN A 596 35.81 7.62 -9.54
C GLN A 596 35.71 8.73 -8.49
N ILE A 597 35.82 9.98 -8.95
CA ILE A 597 35.63 11.16 -8.12
C ILE A 597 34.11 11.41 -7.99
N GLY A 598 33.65 11.63 -6.76
CA GLY A 598 32.26 11.98 -6.48
C GLY A 598 31.28 10.82 -6.59
N GLN A 599 31.73 9.61 -6.87
CA GLN A 599 30.86 8.44 -6.96
C GLN A 599 31.18 7.43 -5.87
N VAL A 600 30.13 7.02 -5.15
CA VAL A 600 30.22 6.08 -4.02
C VAL A 600 29.18 5.00 -4.16
N THR A 601 29.55 3.77 -3.82
CA THR A 601 28.60 2.67 -3.72
C THR A 601 28.15 2.50 -2.27
N GLY A 602 26.89 2.76 -2.01
CA GLY A 602 26.20 2.51 -0.74
C GLY A 602 25.44 1.18 -0.76
N LEU A 603 24.85 0.84 0.37
CA LEU A 603 24.00 -0.33 0.55
C LEU A 603 22.58 0.11 0.95
N ALA A 604 21.60 -0.26 0.16
CA ALA A 604 20.18 -0.06 0.43
C ALA A 604 19.51 -1.39 0.82
N TRP A 605 18.47 -1.27 1.63
CA TRP A 605 17.53 -2.35 1.89
C TRP A 605 16.20 -2.03 1.21
N THR A 606 15.62 -3.03 0.56
CA THR A 606 14.32 -2.94 -0.11
C THR A 606 13.47 -4.15 0.26
N GLU A 607 12.17 -4.09 -0.01
CA GLU A 607 11.26 -5.23 0.20
C GLU A 607 11.67 -6.49 -0.57
N VAL A 608 12.45 -6.35 -1.64
CA VAL A 608 12.96 -7.46 -2.45
C VAL A 608 14.36 -7.92 -2.03
N GLY A 609 14.94 -7.30 -1.02
CA GLY A 609 16.26 -7.61 -0.47
C GLY A 609 17.22 -6.45 -0.48
N GLY A 610 18.52 -6.72 -0.24
CA GLY A 610 19.57 -5.70 -0.33
C GLY A 610 19.94 -5.36 -1.77
N GLU A 611 20.29 -4.11 -2.03
CA GLU A 611 20.74 -3.59 -3.32
C GLU A 611 21.95 -2.68 -3.17
N LEU A 612 22.80 -2.63 -4.23
CA LEU A 612 23.85 -1.62 -4.34
C LEU A 612 23.19 -0.29 -4.73
N LEU A 613 23.57 0.77 -4.03
CA LEU A 613 23.07 2.12 -4.28
C LEU A 613 24.21 3.00 -4.73
N THR A 614 24.23 3.37 -6.00
CA THR A 614 25.17 4.36 -6.51
C THR A 614 24.77 5.76 -6.06
N ILE A 615 25.69 6.53 -5.55
CA ILE A 615 25.52 7.91 -5.12
C ILE A 615 26.54 8.73 -5.88
N GLU A 616 26.09 9.71 -6.63
CA GLU A 616 26.91 10.60 -7.41
C GLU A 616 26.82 12.01 -6.86
N ALA A 617 27.94 12.67 -6.71
CA ALA A 617 28.03 14.08 -6.34
C ALA A 617 28.86 14.83 -7.39
N VAL A 618 28.40 15.98 -7.80
CA VAL A 618 29.11 16.87 -8.74
C VAL A 618 29.14 18.27 -8.15
N GLN A 619 30.31 18.90 -8.24
CA GLN A 619 30.52 20.30 -7.91
C GLN A 619 30.42 21.15 -9.17
N LEU A 620 29.63 22.19 -9.12
CA LEU A 620 29.40 23.14 -10.20
C LEU A 620 29.72 24.55 -9.73
N PRO A 621 30.20 25.45 -10.59
CA PRO A 621 30.27 26.86 -10.27
C PRO A 621 28.89 27.41 -9.89
N GLY A 622 28.77 28.08 -8.75
CA GLY A 622 27.47 28.52 -8.28
C GLY A 622 27.52 29.40 -7.02
N LYS A 623 26.41 29.51 -6.34
CA LYS A 623 26.21 30.37 -5.15
C LYS A 623 25.83 29.58 -3.89
N GLY A 624 26.13 28.29 -3.83
CA GLY A 624 25.88 27.44 -2.68
C GLY A 624 24.53 26.68 -2.73
N LYS A 625 23.95 26.53 -3.91
CA LYS A 625 22.71 25.77 -4.06
C LYS A 625 23.01 24.26 -3.97
N VAL A 626 22.21 23.55 -3.17
CA VAL A 626 22.22 22.08 -3.13
C VAL A 626 21.04 21.56 -3.93
N VAL A 627 21.34 20.82 -4.97
CA VAL A 627 20.34 20.18 -5.83
C VAL A 627 20.37 18.68 -5.56
N THR A 628 19.21 18.09 -5.33
CA THR A 628 19.06 16.64 -5.10
C THR A 628 18.12 16.05 -6.15
N THR A 629 18.52 14.93 -6.75
CA THR A 629 17.71 14.20 -7.74
C THR A 629 17.75 12.70 -7.49
N GLY A 630 16.71 11.95 -7.92
CA GLY A 630 16.64 10.51 -7.76
C GLY A 630 15.41 10.02 -6.99
N LYS A 631 14.34 10.88 -6.86
CA LYS A 631 13.09 10.58 -6.13
C LYS A 631 13.34 10.21 -4.67
N LEU A 632 13.99 11.14 -3.96
CA LEU A 632 14.42 10.98 -2.58
C LEU A 632 13.27 11.34 -1.60
N GLY A 633 13.03 10.48 -0.61
CA GLY A 633 12.12 10.77 0.49
C GLY A 633 12.67 11.79 1.49
N GLU A 634 11.84 12.19 2.45
CA GLU A 634 12.18 13.25 3.41
C GLU A 634 13.38 12.88 4.29
N VAL A 635 13.44 11.64 4.79
CA VAL A 635 14.54 11.16 5.64
C VAL A 635 15.88 11.16 4.88
N MET A 636 15.87 10.80 3.61
CA MET A 636 17.07 10.84 2.77
C MET A 636 17.53 12.29 2.53
N GLN A 637 16.61 13.23 2.35
CA GLN A 637 16.94 14.65 2.21
C GLN A 637 17.55 15.24 3.49
N GLU A 638 17.02 14.87 4.65
CA GLU A 638 17.60 15.23 5.96
C GLU A 638 19.01 14.65 6.13
N SER A 639 19.22 13.40 5.71
CA SER A 639 20.53 12.75 5.73
C SER A 639 21.56 13.49 4.86
N ILE A 640 21.14 14.01 3.69
CA ILE A 640 21.98 14.86 2.84
C ILE A 640 22.37 16.15 3.56
N GLN A 641 21.45 16.81 4.25
CA GLN A 641 21.71 18.05 5.00
C GLN A 641 22.67 17.78 6.20
N ALA A 642 22.50 16.65 6.87
CA ALA A 642 23.40 16.22 7.94
C ALA A 642 24.81 15.97 7.39
N ALA A 643 24.94 15.26 6.28
CA ALA A 643 26.21 14.99 5.62
C ALA A 643 26.94 16.28 5.21
N LEU A 644 26.22 17.22 4.59
CA LEU A 644 26.77 18.54 4.24
C LEU A 644 27.28 19.30 5.47
N SER A 645 26.53 19.28 6.56
CA SER A 645 26.90 19.92 7.82
C SER A 645 28.18 19.31 8.41
N VAL A 646 28.31 18.00 8.34
CA VAL A 646 29.51 17.27 8.79
C VAL A 646 30.72 17.64 7.96
N VAL A 647 30.60 17.71 6.62
CA VAL A 647 31.67 18.07 5.71
C VAL A 647 32.08 19.53 5.91
N ARG A 648 31.12 20.44 6.05
CA ARG A 648 31.40 21.86 6.34
C ARG A 648 32.18 22.05 7.63
N ARG A 649 31.79 21.37 8.71
CA ARG A 649 32.47 21.42 10.00
C ARG A 649 33.92 20.95 9.88
N ARG A 650 34.21 19.99 9.03
CA ARG A 650 35.53 19.36 8.83
C ARG A 650 36.31 19.93 7.63
N ALA A 651 35.79 20.94 6.97
CA ALA A 651 36.34 21.44 5.71
C ALA A 651 37.87 21.67 5.79
N ARG A 652 38.37 22.39 6.78
CA ARG A 652 39.81 22.67 6.93
C ARG A 652 40.64 21.41 7.12
N SER A 653 40.19 20.48 7.96
CA SER A 653 40.88 19.21 8.22
C SER A 653 40.90 18.26 7.02
N LEU A 654 39.97 18.46 6.11
CA LEU A 654 39.80 17.69 4.86
C LEU A 654 40.45 18.38 3.65
N GLY A 655 41.11 19.55 3.85
CA GLY A 655 41.69 20.28 2.72
C GLY A 655 40.67 20.98 1.82
N ILE A 656 39.45 21.17 2.30
CA ILE A 656 38.35 21.79 1.56
C ILE A 656 38.28 23.29 1.92
N ASP A 657 38.10 24.17 0.92
CA ASP A 657 37.84 25.60 1.14
C ASP A 657 36.64 25.77 2.09
N PRO A 658 36.79 26.41 3.27
CA PRO A 658 35.69 26.62 4.19
C PRO A 658 34.48 27.32 3.59
N ASP A 659 34.70 28.14 2.55
CA ASP A 659 33.64 28.90 1.86
C ASP A 659 33.04 28.18 0.64
N PHE A 660 33.36 26.90 0.44
CA PHE A 660 32.88 26.15 -0.73
C PHE A 660 31.35 26.25 -0.88
N TYR A 661 30.63 26.31 0.23
CA TYR A 661 29.17 26.39 0.27
C TYR A 661 28.60 27.73 -0.24
N GLN A 662 29.44 28.74 -0.46
CA GLN A 662 29.05 30.03 -1.07
C GLN A 662 29.53 30.15 -2.52
N LYS A 663 30.54 29.37 -2.91
CA LYS A 663 31.25 29.49 -4.19
C LYS A 663 30.86 28.41 -5.19
N SER A 664 30.22 27.32 -4.73
CA SER A 664 29.92 26.17 -5.56
C SER A 664 28.53 25.62 -5.28
N ASP A 665 27.82 25.29 -6.33
CA ASP A 665 26.61 24.49 -6.26
C ASP A 665 26.99 23.01 -6.22
N ILE A 666 26.27 22.22 -5.42
CA ILE A 666 26.48 20.79 -5.31
C ILE A 666 25.23 20.08 -5.80
N HIS A 667 25.41 19.18 -6.75
CA HIS A 667 24.32 18.32 -7.22
C HIS A 667 24.60 16.88 -6.77
N ILE A 668 23.67 16.32 -5.98
CA ILE A 668 23.70 14.92 -5.52
C ILE A 668 22.63 14.17 -6.28
N HIS A 669 23.02 13.12 -6.96
CA HIS A 669 22.14 12.27 -7.76
C HIS A 669 22.21 10.82 -7.29
N LEU A 670 21.03 10.22 -7.08
CA LEU A 670 20.91 8.79 -6.85
C LEU A 670 20.19 8.18 -8.05
N PRO A 671 20.89 7.47 -8.95
CA PRO A 671 20.31 6.87 -10.14
C PRO A 671 19.11 5.96 -9.88
N GLU A 672 18.42 5.53 -10.95
CA GLU A 672 17.17 4.75 -10.88
C GLU A 672 15.98 5.53 -10.28
N GLY A 673 15.69 6.71 -10.82
CA GLY A 673 14.62 7.61 -10.38
C GLY A 673 13.19 7.02 -10.42
N ALA A 674 13.00 5.85 -11.02
CA ALA A 674 11.72 5.12 -10.98
C ALA A 674 11.41 4.53 -9.61
N ILE A 675 12.42 4.25 -8.78
CA ILE A 675 12.29 3.64 -7.46
C ILE A 675 12.44 4.73 -6.39
N PRO A 676 11.44 4.97 -5.53
CA PRO A 676 11.58 5.88 -4.40
C PRO A 676 12.68 5.37 -3.45
N LYS A 677 13.52 6.29 -2.98
CA LYS A 677 14.61 6.00 -2.04
C LYS A 677 14.42 6.84 -0.78
N ASP A 678 14.35 6.19 0.36
CA ASP A 678 14.23 6.86 1.63
C ASP A 678 14.99 6.10 2.73
N GLY A 679 15.47 6.85 3.73
CA GLY A 679 16.16 6.28 4.88
C GLY A 679 17.49 6.95 5.20
N PRO A 680 17.94 6.90 6.47
CA PRO A 680 19.13 7.62 6.95
C PRO A 680 20.45 6.88 6.64
N SER A 681 20.41 5.61 6.24
CA SER A 681 21.58 4.70 6.18
C SER A 681 22.59 5.01 5.05
N ALA A 682 22.31 6.00 4.20
CA ALA A 682 23.23 6.48 3.17
C ALA A 682 24.12 7.65 3.63
N GLY A 683 23.98 8.13 4.87
CA GLY A 683 24.64 9.32 5.37
C GLY A 683 26.16 9.32 5.23
N ILE A 684 26.82 8.20 5.57
CA ILE A 684 28.29 8.10 5.41
C ILE A 684 28.70 8.05 3.93
N ALA A 685 27.92 7.41 3.07
CA ALA A 685 28.21 7.33 1.64
C ALA A 685 28.05 8.71 0.96
N ILE A 686 27.01 9.46 1.32
CA ILE A 686 26.80 10.83 0.86
C ILE A 686 27.96 11.73 1.33
N SER A 687 28.36 11.63 2.59
CA SER A 687 29.51 12.37 3.13
C SER A 687 30.78 12.07 2.37
N THR A 688 31.02 10.79 2.05
CA THR A 688 32.20 10.35 1.29
C THR A 688 32.17 10.88 -0.15
N ALA A 689 31.01 10.87 -0.83
CA ALA A 689 30.86 11.42 -2.16
C ALA A 689 31.12 12.94 -2.17
N LEU A 690 30.62 13.66 -1.18
CA LEU A 690 30.87 15.09 -1.01
C LEU A 690 32.36 15.39 -0.79
N VAL A 691 33.02 14.67 0.13
CA VAL A 691 34.46 14.86 0.36
C VAL A 691 35.25 14.53 -0.92
N SER A 692 34.94 13.44 -1.59
CA SER A 692 35.62 13.05 -2.83
C SER A 692 35.51 14.14 -3.91
N VAL A 693 34.33 14.67 -4.16
CA VAL A 693 34.15 15.71 -5.20
C VAL A 693 34.82 17.05 -4.82
N LEU A 694 34.81 17.41 -3.54
CA LEU A 694 35.36 18.66 -3.05
C LEU A 694 36.91 18.64 -2.94
N THR A 695 37.49 17.43 -2.75
CA THR A 695 38.95 17.26 -2.66
C THR A 695 39.57 16.76 -3.95
N GLY A 696 38.76 16.32 -4.92
CA GLY A 696 39.23 15.68 -6.15
C GLY A 696 39.91 14.32 -5.93
N ILE A 697 39.63 13.65 -4.80
CA ILE A 697 40.21 12.34 -4.47
C ILE A 697 39.21 11.24 -4.88
N PRO A 698 39.64 10.27 -5.73
CA PRO A 698 38.74 9.20 -6.15
C PRO A 698 38.33 8.30 -4.97
N VAL A 699 37.12 7.75 -5.06
CA VAL A 699 36.61 6.73 -4.13
C VAL A 699 36.94 5.36 -4.68
N ARG A 700 37.35 4.47 -3.82
CA ARG A 700 37.65 3.06 -4.14
C ARG A 700 36.38 2.33 -4.60
N CYS A 701 36.45 1.74 -5.78
CA CYS A 701 35.34 0.99 -6.38
C CYS A 701 35.06 -0.36 -5.69
N ASP A 702 36.06 -0.91 -4.97
CA ASP A 702 35.95 -2.17 -4.24
C ASP A 702 35.44 -2.03 -2.79
N VAL A 703 35.09 -0.81 -2.38
CA VAL A 703 34.55 -0.49 -1.06
C VAL A 703 33.08 -0.10 -1.16
N VAL A 704 32.27 -0.66 -0.29
CA VAL A 704 30.87 -0.29 -0.10
C VAL A 704 30.62 0.12 1.35
N MET A 705 29.64 0.95 1.59
CA MET A 705 29.38 1.45 2.93
C MET A 705 27.90 1.63 3.23
N THR A 706 27.57 1.58 4.51
CA THR A 706 26.24 1.89 5.04
C THR A 706 26.35 2.40 6.47
N GLY A 707 25.62 3.44 6.79
CA GLY A 707 25.60 4.05 8.12
C GLY A 707 24.85 5.34 8.13
N GLU A 708 24.11 5.60 9.19
CA GLU A 708 23.55 6.90 9.46
C GLU A 708 24.63 7.80 10.04
N ILE A 709 24.57 9.10 9.73
CA ILE A 709 25.59 10.06 10.19
C ILE A 709 24.98 11.10 11.13
N THR A 710 25.62 11.33 12.27
CA THR A 710 25.28 12.43 13.16
C THR A 710 26.02 13.72 12.76
N LEU A 711 25.56 14.89 13.23
CA LEU A 711 26.25 16.16 13.00
C LEU A 711 27.67 16.22 13.57
N ARG A 712 28.02 15.30 14.48
CA ARG A 712 29.38 15.14 15.02
C ARG A 712 30.26 14.28 14.14
N GLY A 713 29.65 13.54 13.17
CA GLY A 713 30.33 12.59 12.30
C GLY A 713 30.46 11.20 12.89
N GLU A 714 29.70 10.88 13.93
CA GLU A 714 29.55 9.52 14.47
C GLU A 714 28.64 8.71 13.56
N VAL A 715 28.97 7.44 13.38
CA VAL A 715 28.25 6.51 12.52
C VAL A 715 27.31 5.67 13.38
N LEU A 716 26.00 5.80 13.17
CA LEU A 716 24.99 5.10 13.93
C LEU A 716 24.55 3.81 13.24
N ALA A 717 23.95 2.92 14.06
CA ALA A 717 23.44 1.62 13.63
C ALA A 717 22.35 1.72 12.55
N ILE A 718 22.30 0.70 11.70
CA ILE A 718 21.35 0.59 10.60
C ILE A 718 20.59 -0.74 10.66
N GLY A 719 19.43 -0.81 10.00
CA GLY A 719 18.69 -2.04 9.82
C GLY A 719 19.07 -2.80 8.54
N GLY A 720 18.73 -4.11 8.51
CA GLY A 720 18.86 -4.94 7.32
C GLY A 720 20.31 -5.25 6.91
N LEU A 721 21.23 -5.37 7.89
CA LEU A 721 22.65 -5.60 7.61
C LEU A 721 22.87 -6.88 6.80
N LYS A 722 22.16 -7.97 7.09
CA LYS A 722 22.31 -9.25 6.37
C LYS A 722 22.01 -9.10 4.89
N GLU A 723 20.89 -8.48 4.55
CA GLU A 723 20.48 -8.25 3.17
C GLU A 723 21.44 -7.31 2.43
N LYS A 724 21.94 -6.30 3.12
CA LYS A 724 22.91 -5.34 2.61
C LYS A 724 24.24 -6.03 2.27
N LEU A 725 24.78 -6.85 3.16
CA LEU A 725 26.00 -7.60 2.90
C LEU A 725 25.83 -8.66 1.81
N LEU A 726 24.66 -9.29 1.72
CA LEU A 726 24.31 -10.16 0.60
C LEU A 726 24.37 -9.42 -0.75
N ALA A 727 23.92 -8.17 -0.78
CA ALA A 727 24.02 -7.34 -1.99
C ALA A 727 25.47 -7.01 -2.32
N ALA A 728 26.30 -6.70 -1.33
CA ALA A 728 27.71 -6.41 -1.51
C ALA A 728 28.46 -7.62 -2.09
N VAL A 729 28.22 -8.81 -1.55
CA VAL A 729 28.83 -10.06 -2.07
C VAL A 729 28.36 -10.34 -3.50
N ARG A 730 27.05 -10.17 -3.80
CA ARG A 730 26.53 -10.31 -5.16
C ARG A 730 27.13 -9.30 -6.14
N GLY A 731 27.41 -8.09 -5.67
CA GLY A 731 28.05 -7.03 -6.43
C GLY A 731 29.55 -7.26 -6.67
N GLY A 732 30.16 -8.29 -6.07
CA GLY A 732 31.60 -8.58 -6.20
C GLY A 732 32.49 -7.61 -5.41
N ILE A 733 31.95 -6.93 -4.40
CA ILE A 733 32.65 -5.99 -3.53
C ILE A 733 33.60 -6.74 -2.60
N ARG A 734 34.76 -6.14 -2.31
CA ARG A 734 35.78 -6.74 -1.42
C ARG A 734 35.66 -6.29 0.03
N THR A 735 35.32 -5.02 0.25
CA THR A 735 35.30 -4.43 1.60
C THR A 735 33.97 -3.74 1.88
N ALA A 736 33.32 -4.04 3.01
CA ALA A 736 32.11 -3.39 3.47
C ALA A 736 32.36 -2.64 4.78
N LEU A 737 32.11 -1.34 4.79
CA LEU A 737 32.14 -0.50 5.97
C LEU A 737 30.77 -0.49 6.65
N ILE A 738 30.72 -0.91 7.90
CA ILE A 738 29.49 -1.01 8.69
C ILE A 738 29.62 -0.23 9.99
N PRO A 739 28.53 0.23 10.59
CA PRO A 739 28.60 0.84 11.93
C PRO A 739 29.12 -0.13 12.99
N GLU A 740 29.93 0.39 13.94
CA GLU A 740 30.48 -0.41 15.05
C GLU A 740 29.36 -1.08 15.87
N GLU A 741 28.25 -0.39 16.09
CA GLU A 741 27.09 -0.92 16.82
C GLU A 741 26.42 -2.13 16.14
N ASN A 742 26.58 -2.30 14.82
CA ASN A 742 26.06 -3.45 14.09
C ASN A 742 26.98 -4.70 14.13
N VAL A 743 28.10 -4.65 14.82
CA VAL A 743 28.97 -5.83 15.03
C VAL A 743 28.18 -6.97 15.68
N LYS A 744 27.28 -6.66 16.61
CA LYS A 744 26.39 -7.64 17.23
C LYS A 744 25.53 -8.42 16.20
N ASP A 745 25.12 -7.77 15.11
CA ASP A 745 24.28 -8.37 14.08
C ASP A 745 25.06 -9.34 13.19
N LEU A 746 26.40 -9.29 13.22
CA LEU A 746 27.26 -10.26 12.51
C LEU A 746 27.06 -11.70 13.00
N ALA A 747 26.60 -11.89 14.24
CA ALA A 747 26.21 -13.20 14.75
C ALA A 747 25.09 -13.87 13.95
N GLU A 748 24.24 -13.07 13.27
CA GLU A 748 23.13 -13.56 12.46
C GLU A 748 23.49 -13.82 10.99
N ILE A 749 24.72 -13.45 10.59
CA ILE A 749 25.18 -13.54 9.20
C ILE A 749 25.87 -14.89 8.97
N PRO A 750 25.49 -15.64 7.94
CA PRO A 750 26.14 -16.89 7.59
C PRO A 750 27.63 -16.73 7.32
N ASP A 751 28.43 -17.74 7.71
CA ASP A 751 29.87 -17.69 7.60
C ASP A 751 30.40 -17.61 6.16
N ASN A 752 29.66 -18.17 5.19
CA ASN A 752 30.01 -18.06 3.78
C ASN A 752 29.96 -16.58 3.28
N ILE A 753 29.14 -15.73 3.87
CA ILE A 753 29.12 -14.28 3.56
C ILE A 753 30.27 -13.59 4.26
N LYS A 754 30.47 -13.86 5.56
CA LYS A 754 31.60 -13.29 6.34
C LYS A 754 32.96 -13.59 5.74
N ASN A 755 33.10 -14.77 5.15
CA ASN A 755 34.35 -15.19 4.48
C ASN A 755 34.49 -14.66 3.05
N ALA A 756 33.39 -14.17 2.43
CA ALA A 756 33.40 -13.67 1.06
C ALA A 756 33.69 -12.18 0.94
N ILE A 757 33.60 -11.42 2.03
CA ILE A 757 33.79 -9.96 2.06
C ILE A 757 34.47 -9.55 3.36
N GLU A 758 35.43 -8.64 3.27
CA GLU A 758 36.04 -8.02 4.43
C GLU A 758 35.06 -7.01 5.07
N ILE A 759 34.67 -7.28 6.31
CA ILE A 759 33.69 -6.42 7.03
C ILE A 759 34.47 -5.58 8.03
N VAL A 760 34.46 -4.27 7.84
CA VAL A 760 35.21 -3.32 8.68
C VAL A 760 34.23 -2.47 9.49
N PRO A 761 34.20 -2.61 10.82
CA PRO A 761 33.41 -1.73 11.68
C PRO A 761 34.02 -0.33 11.74
N VAL A 762 33.17 0.68 11.68
CA VAL A 762 33.55 2.09 11.73
C VAL A 762 32.66 2.85 12.71
N LYS A 763 33.28 3.71 13.52
CA LYS A 763 32.56 4.56 14.49
C LYS A 763 32.50 6.01 14.06
N TRP A 764 33.47 6.50 13.31
CA TRP A 764 33.61 7.87 12.89
C TRP A 764 33.79 7.99 11.39
N ILE A 765 33.23 9.05 10.81
CA ILE A 765 33.36 9.34 9.38
C ILE A 765 34.81 9.48 8.94
N ASP A 766 35.68 9.96 9.82
CA ASP A 766 37.09 10.12 9.52
C ASP A 766 37.73 8.76 9.16
N ARG A 767 37.35 7.70 9.87
CA ARG A 767 37.79 6.33 9.54
C ARG A 767 37.19 5.80 8.25
N VAL A 768 35.94 6.17 7.95
CA VAL A 768 35.29 5.84 6.67
C VAL A 768 36.07 6.45 5.50
N LEU A 769 36.44 7.74 5.60
CA LEU A 769 37.18 8.45 4.56
C LEU A 769 38.57 7.88 4.35
N GLU A 770 39.29 7.48 5.42
CA GLU A 770 40.60 6.80 5.31
C GLU A 770 40.53 5.48 4.53
N LEU A 771 39.46 4.73 4.66
CA LEU A 771 39.29 3.41 4.03
C LEU A 771 38.69 3.48 2.63
N ALA A 772 37.84 4.46 2.39
CA ALA A 772 37.06 4.59 1.17
C ALA A 772 37.73 5.42 0.08
N LEU A 773 38.58 6.40 0.44
CA LEU A 773 39.30 7.23 -0.51
C LEU A 773 40.66 6.58 -0.88
N GLU A 774 41.15 6.85 -2.11
CA GLU A 774 42.44 6.35 -2.56
C GLU A 774 43.62 6.88 -1.75
N ARG A 775 43.49 8.11 -1.24
CA ARG A 775 44.47 8.75 -0.36
C ARG A 775 43.76 9.61 0.67
N LYS A 776 44.37 9.82 1.78
CA LYS A 776 43.85 10.66 2.85
C LYS A 776 43.89 12.14 2.41
N PRO A 777 42.79 12.91 2.64
CA PRO A 777 42.80 14.36 2.42
C PRO A 777 43.85 15.06 3.27
N GLU A 778 44.56 16.02 2.68
CA GLU A 778 45.59 16.80 3.41
C GLU A 778 44.92 18.06 3.99
N PRO A 779 45.07 18.32 5.29
CA PRO A 779 44.49 19.53 5.91
C PRO A 779 45.02 20.82 5.29
N LEU A 780 44.15 21.83 5.22
CA LEU A 780 44.61 23.17 4.85
C LEU A 780 45.54 23.73 5.93
N PRO A 781 46.60 24.51 5.55
CA PRO A 781 47.44 25.21 6.50
C PRO A 781 46.61 26.02 7.48
N GLU A 782 47.01 26.02 8.76
CA GLU A 782 46.41 26.93 9.74
C GLU A 782 46.66 28.38 9.30
N GLU A 783 45.57 29.15 9.08
CA GLU A 783 45.74 30.58 8.89
C GLU A 783 46.37 31.14 10.16
N PRO A 784 47.44 31.92 10.03
CA PRO A 784 48.01 32.59 11.19
C PRO A 784 46.93 33.44 11.85
N ALA A 785 46.73 33.24 13.16
CA ALA A 785 45.72 33.97 13.90
C ALA A 785 45.81 35.47 13.53
N PRO A 786 44.69 36.14 13.24
CA PRO A 786 44.75 37.55 12.90
C PRO A 786 45.45 38.25 14.02
N THR A 787 46.61 38.85 13.73
CA THR A 787 47.36 39.70 14.64
C THR A 787 46.40 40.80 15.05
N ALA A 788 46.02 40.80 16.33
CA ALA A 788 45.19 41.84 16.90
C ALA A 788 45.76 43.20 16.49
N PRO A 789 44.99 44.15 15.95
CA PRO A 789 45.50 45.47 15.63
C PRO A 789 46.09 46.08 16.89
N ALA A 790 47.35 46.49 16.79
CA ALA A 790 48.03 47.16 17.89
C ALA A 790 47.21 48.36 18.25
N THR A 791 46.74 48.39 19.49
CA THR A 791 46.03 49.54 20.07
C THR A 791 47.01 50.72 20.12
N PRO A 792 46.68 51.87 19.52
CA PRO A 792 47.50 53.06 19.74
C PRO A 792 47.36 53.42 21.21
N ALA A 793 48.52 53.70 21.83
CA ALA A 793 48.58 54.21 23.18
C ALA A 793 47.77 55.56 23.30
N ALA A 794 46.73 55.56 24.10
CA ALA A 794 45.99 56.75 24.43
C ALA A 794 46.63 57.37 25.70
N GLU A 795 47.19 58.56 25.51
CA GLU A 795 47.53 59.45 26.57
C GLU A 795 46.28 59.81 27.37
N GLY A 796 46.47 60.01 28.66
CA GLY A 796 45.47 60.14 29.70
C GLY A 796 44.49 61.32 29.58
N ALA A 797 43.34 61.10 30.17
CA ALA A 797 42.51 62.13 30.81
C ALA A 797 41.70 61.47 31.94
N GLU A 798 41.90 62.03 33.15
CA GLU A 798 41.13 61.70 34.32
C GLU A 798 39.66 62.16 34.22
N GLY A 799 38.75 61.48 34.96
CA GLY A 799 37.54 62.07 35.49
C GLY A 799 36.23 61.41 35.16
N ASP A 800 35.70 60.68 35.96
CA ASP A 800 34.53 60.81 36.83
C ASP A 800 33.73 59.45 37.03
N LYS A 801 33.54 59.24 38.30
CA LYS A 801 32.71 58.19 38.87
C LYS A 801 31.22 58.52 38.72
N ALA A 802 30.43 57.69 38.21
CA ALA A 802 29.01 57.59 38.59
C ALA A 802 28.45 56.16 38.47
N ASN A 803 27.98 55.71 39.61
CA ASN A 803 27.15 54.55 39.88
C ASN A 803 26.04 54.28 38.84
N LEU A 804 25.81 53.02 38.54
CA LEU A 804 24.43 52.49 38.40
C LEU A 804 24.42 50.96 38.54
N ARG A 805 23.49 50.52 39.39
CA ARG A 805 23.23 49.11 39.80
C ARG A 805 22.48 48.31 38.75
N PRO A 806 22.45 46.96 38.88
CA PRO A 806 21.84 46.06 37.92
C PRO A 806 20.34 45.85 38.16
N HIS A 807 19.66 45.56 37.09
CA HIS A 807 18.43 44.77 37.11
C HIS A 807 18.57 43.63 36.13
#